data_73974ed380d1c13407c7775119d6869a
#
_entry.id   73974ed380d1c13407c7775119d6869a
#
_cell.length_a   1.000
_cell.length_b   1.000
_cell.length_c   1.000
_cell.angle_alpha   90.00
_cell.angle_beta   90.00
_cell.angle_gamma   90.00
#
_symmetry.space_group_name_H-M   'P 1'
#
loop_
_entity.id
_entity.type
_entity.pdbx_description
1 polymer ?
#
loop_
_entity_poly.entity_id
_entity_poly.type
_entity_poly.pdbx_seq_one_letter_code
_entity_poly.pdbx_strand_id
1 'polypeptide(L)'
;MKLKTLLILLISMWTLNGIAQIGGGIKGRVISRTSRMAIDHVHILLTPGDRTATTDEQGEFLFEEVGPGEYELHFETAEFEDLTLPVRVGKNMRELKVIMVPANSLQAMDDAIFAEFDTETIDDAPSLPTSLSASKDVFNNIASYQFSEMRFNVRGYDSQFSDVYMNGIQLNDAMTGYTPWSLWSGLNDATRNQEVTTGLQMGEMGIGGIAGVTNINTRPSQMRKGFRASLVNTNSMYRFRGMLTYASGAQDNGWSYAFSISTRQGNNAYVNGVFYNAFGYFAAVEKQFNSRHRLGLTLLGAPTERGAQQASTQEAYDLVGNNYYNPNWGWQSGKRRNARVRNYHEPLALLNYTFDISDRTQLNVATSLRFGKNGYSALTWYSGPDPRPDYYRYLPSYYQGTTTGAWLEEAWLSNTDNIRHINWDNLYMINRNQPANANYGEGHRSINMIEERHADQMDWNLYTQFSHLFKNNTQLNGGVNIRRNRTEYYSQVKDLLGGDYWVDIDKFAERDLGIDIISYQNNMDYYEKYGKAPIVRKGDKYSYDYYGNVFHTRGWLQYDFHLLHNLQVKLGGEIGYASLWRHGIWKKGLFLNNSQGDSQKQDYLTYKAKANLRYILSSAHNFEANVVYMQDAPSFQSAFVSPRTRNDITPGVTTEKIFGVDASYNLRIGDFKARLSGYYTTFKDQTKVISYYDDVEATFSNFAMSGIRKQHFGLEVAASIPLYQGLALKGAFSWGQYIYSNNPNYVQIQDNSAAIINQGKVYWKNKRVESTPQTAANIGLSYRSKSNWFLSLDMNYYNHMYLSMSPLYRTDAVLTKPMLENPEMLRAIRGQEKFDAAYVMNASIGKNWYIYRAYTLGFSLSVDNLLNNQGIKTGGYEQIRLLKNKEASTLTYQPFDAKYFYMMGTNYYLNVYFRF
;
A
#
# COMPACT_ATOMS: atom_id res chain seq x y z
N MET A 1 75.53 42.11 42.65
CA MET A 1 74.11 42.21 42.46
C MET A 1 73.73 42.36 40.99
N LYS A 2 74.68 42.42 40.09
CA LYS A 2 74.32 42.60 38.58
C LYS A 2 74.27 41.32 37.71
N LEU A 3 74.76 40.16 38.27
CA LEU A 3 74.83 38.89 37.53
C LEU A 3 73.53 38.04 37.77
N LYS A 4 72.90 38.20 38.97
CA LYS A 4 71.62 37.50 39.23
C LYS A 4 70.41 38.10 38.50
N THR A 5 70.44 39.39 38.29
CA THR A 5 69.36 40.09 37.59
C THR A 5 69.44 39.85 36.10
N LEU A 6 70.62 39.63 35.50
CA LEU A 6 70.79 39.30 34.12
C LEU A 6 70.39 37.83 33.85
N LEU A 7 70.63 36.94 34.85
CA LEU A 7 70.19 35.52 34.66
C LEU A 7 68.70 35.36 34.80
N ILE A 8 68.00 36.17 35.61
CA ILE A 8 66.54 36.16 35.76
C ILE A 8 65.88 36.75 34.49
N LEU A 9 66.49 37.78 33.87
CA LEU A 9 66.02 38.36 32.63
C LEU A 9 66.27 37.40 31.43
N LEU A 10 67.33 36.65 31.39
CA LEU A 10 67.61 35.60 30.43
C LEU A 10 66.70 34.40 30.60
N ILE A 11 66.36 34.01 31.81
CA ILE A 11 65.42 32.94 32.08
C ILE A 11 63.98 33.39 31.80
N SER A 12 63.62 34.67 32.07
CA SER A 12 62.32 35.20 31.67
C SER A 12 62.14 35.43 30.16
N MET A 13 63.26 35.64 29.43
CA MET A 13 63.22 35.67 27.94
C MET A 13 63.13 34.25 27.31
N TRP A 14 63.56 33.22 28.07
CA TRP A 14 63.36 31.82 27.57
C TRP A 14 62.02 31.23 27.92
N THR A 15 61.29 31.81 28.83
CA THR A 15 59.92 31.40 29.17
C THR A 15 58.87 32.16 28.34
N LEU A 16 59.25 33.12 27.48
CA LEU A 16 58.36 33.89 26.61
C LEU A 16 58.42 33.45 25.15
N ASN A 17 59.09 32.36 24.82
CA ASN A 17 58.92 31.64 23.56
C ASN A 17 58.02 30.38 23.78
N GLY A 18 56.96 30.51 24.50
CA GLY A 18 55.74 29.78 24.23
C GLY A 18 55.28 30.28 22.86
N ILE A 19 55.78 29.64 21.80
CA ILE A 19 55.25 29.79 20.48
C ILE A 19 53.77 29.45 20.65
N ALA A 20 52.92 30.49 20.56
CA ALA A 20 51.53 30.28 20.22
C ALA A 20 51.62 29.57 18.86
N GLN A 21 51.58 28.24 18.90
CA GLN A 21 51.39 27.42 17.73
C GLN A 21 50.04 27.88 17.24
N ILE A 22 50.02 28.72 16.20
CA ILE A 22 48.80 29.07 15.50
C ILE A 22 48.28 27.70 15.02
N GLY A 23 47.47 27.12 15.86
CA GLY A 23 46.85 25.86 15.58
C GLY A 23 46.01 26.00 14.31
N GLY A 24 46.09 25.06 13.43
CA GLY A 24 45.15 24.94 12.34
C GLY A 24 43.75 24.92 12.95
N GLY A 25 42.73 25.00 12.13
CA GLY A 25 41.34 24.84 12.52
C GLY A 25 40.63 23.96 11.51
N ILE A 26 39.43 23.61 11.84
CA ILE A 26 38.52 22.94 10.91
C ILE A 26 37.28 23.83 10.78
N LYS A 27 36.99 24.28 9.57
CA LYS A 27 35.71 24.92 9.25
C LYS A 27 35.03 24.12 8.17
N GLY A 28 33.74 24.13 8.16
CA GLY A 28 33.02 23.44 7.12
C GLY A 28 31.57 23.83 7.03
N ARG A 29 30.93 23.31 6.04
CA ARG A 29 29.50 23.48 5.80
C ARG A 29 28.83 22.13 5.59
N VAL A 30 27.75 21.91 6.34
CA VAL A 30 26.93 20.71 6.27
C VAL A 30 25.69 20.98 5.42
N ILE A 31 25.44 20.13 4.42
CA ILE A 31 24.31 20.25 3.52
C ILE A 31 23.58 18.92 3.38
N SER A 32 22.28 18.98 3.10
CA SER A 32 21.47 17.80 2.76
C SER A 32 21.83 17.30 1.35
N ARG A 33 21.94 15.99 1.18
CA ARG A 33 22.16 15.35 -0.11
C ARG A 33 21.02 15.57 -1.10
N THR A 34 19.78 15.57 -0.59
CA THR A 34 18.56 15.61 -1.40
C THR A 34 18.15 17.05 -1.69
N SER A 35 17.91 17.86 -0.66
CA SER A 35 17.45 19.24 -0.81
C SER A 35 18.57 20.22 -1.16
N ARG A 36 19.84 19.85 -0.93
CA ARG A 36 21.02 20.75 -1.01
C ARG A 36 20.99 21.93 -0.03
N MET A 37 19.94 21.99 0.80
CA MET A 37 19.86 22.98 1.88
C MET A 37 20.96 22.76 2.89
N ALA A 38 21.42 23.84 3.51
CA ALA A 38 22.27 23.78 4.68
C ALA A 38 21.48 23.15 5.86
N ILE A 39 22.16 22.35 6.66
CA ILE A 39 21.57 21.71 7.82
C ILE A 39 22.09 22.44 9.05
N ASP A 40 21.18 23.06 9.78
CA ASP A 40 21.42 23.74 11.05
C ASP A 40 21.34 22.75 12.23
N HIS A 41 21.87 23.15 13.37
CA HIS A 41 21.80 22.41 14.63
C HIS A 41 22.36 20.96 14.56
N VAL A 42 23.26 20.68 13.60
CA VAL A 42 23.99 19.41 13.58
C VAL A 42 25.01 19.44 14.72
N HIS A 43 24.93 18.48 15.61
CA HIS A 43 25.94 18.28 16.65
C HIS A 43 27.17 17.61 16.05
N ILE A 44 28.35 18.19 16.27
CA ILE A 44 29.61 17.71 15.70
C ILE A 44 30.59 17.47 16.85
N LEU A 45 31.05 16.22 16.96
CA LEU A 45 32.06 15.81 17.94
C LEU A 45 33.37 15.58 17.23
N LEU A 46 34.44 16.24 17.69
CA LEU A 46 35.80 16.05 17.21
C LEU A 46 36.56 15.11 18.17
N THR A 47 37.04 13.99 17.68
CA THR A 47 37.83 13.01 18.42
C THR A 47 39.19 12.76 17.75
N PRO A 48 40.28 12.61 18.49
CA PRO A 48 40.43 12.75 19.94
C PRO A 48 40.35 14.20 20.38
N GLY A 49 39.94 14.41 21.63
CA GLY A 49 39.86 15.71 22.24
C GLY A 49 38.46 16.12 22.72
N ASP A 50 37.45 15.38 22.35
CA ASP A 50 36.03 15.48 22.76
C ASP A 50 35.47 16.92 22.71
N ARG A 51 35.91 17.68 21.69
CA ARG A 51 35.42 19.03 21.45
C ARG A 51 34.15 18.95 20.61
N THR A 52 33.21 19.83 20.93
CA THR A 52 31.91 19.87 20.21
C THR A 52 31.70 21.21 19.52
N ALA A 53 31.00 21.19 18.40
CA ALA A 53 30.47 22.34 17.68
C ALA A 53 29.05 22.05 17.21
N THR A 54 28.30 23.10 16.92
CA THR A 54 26.96 22.96 16.32
C THR A 54 26.87 23.82 15.07
N THR A 55 26.26 23.35 14.00
CA THR A 55 26.08 24.15 12.79
C THR A 55 25.09 25.30 13.01
N ASP A 56 25.36 26.43 12.37
CA ASP A 56 24.46 27.59 12.29
C ASP A 56 23.40 27.45 11.19
N GLU A 57 22.58 28.48 10.96
CA GLU A 57 21.52 28.52 9.92
C GLU A 57 22.05 28.35 8.50
N GLN A 58 23.30 28.66 8.27
CA GLN A 58 24.00 28.48 6.99
C GLN A 58 24.65 27.09 6.90
N GLY A 59 24.49 26.28 7.96
CA GLY A 59 25.09 24.96 8.09
C GLY A 59 26.60 25.02 8.35
N GLU A 60 27.13 26.17 8.73
CA GLU A 60 28.56 26.35 8.96
C GLU A 60 28.97 25.95 10.37
N PHE A 61 30.13 25.36 10.51
CA PHE A 61 30.74 25.01 11.79
C PHE A 61 32.21 25.36 11.80
N LEU A 62 32.73 25.60 13.01
CA LEU A 62 34.11 26.00 13.22
C LEU A 62 34.70 25.35 14.49
N PHE A 63 35.87 24.72 14.31
CA PHE A 63 36.77 24.35 15.41
C PHE A 63 38.05 25.15 15.25
N GLU A 64 38.26 26.16 16.12
CA GLU A 64 39.47 26.92 16.16
C GLU A 64 40.55 26.20 16.96
N GLU A 65 41.82 26.52 16.70
CA GLU A 65 42.97 26.02 17.49
C GLU A 65 43.00 24.47 17.58
N VAL A 66 42.82 23.78 16.47
CA VAL A 66 43.02 22.32 16.37
C VAL A 66 44.47 22.04 15.98
N GLY A 67 45.21 21.35 16.82
CA GLY A 67 46.61 20.98 16.53
C GLY A 67 46.74 20.09 15.28
N PRO A 68 47.92 20.07 14.63
CA PRO A 68 48.14 19.14 13.53
C PRO A 68 48.01 17.70 14.00
N GLY A 69 47.23 16.89 13.26
CA GLY A 69 46.96 15.50 13.64
C GLY A 69 45.89 14.87 12.76
N GLU A 70 45.59 13.61 13.05
CA GLU A 70 44.46 12.88 12.47
C GLU A 70 43.33 12.86 13.49
N TYR A 71 42.13 13.23 13.00
CA TYR A 71 40.92 13.38 13.79
C TYR A 71 39.76 12.72 13.10
N GLU A 72 38.72 12.43 13.84
CA GLU A 72 37.41 12.02 13.33
C GLU A 72 36.35 13.05 13.75
N LEU A 73 35.55 13.48 12.79
CA LEU A 73 34.38 14.30 13.03
C LEU A 73 33.13 13.43 12.95
N HIS A 74 32.37 13.40 14.04
CA HIS A 74 31.10 12.70 14.13
C HIS A 74 29.97 13.72 14.05
N PHE A 75 29.13 13.59 13.02
CA PHE A 75 27.99 14.47 12.77
C PHE A 75 26.72 13.75 13.18
N GLU A 76 25.95 14.36 14.07
CA GLU A 76 24.71 13.80 14.58
C GLU A 76 23.57 14.81 14.53
N THR A 77 22.41 14.41 14.02
CA THR A 77 21.15 15.16 14.08
C THR A 77 19.96 14.21 13.92
N ALA A 78 18.80 14.59 14.42
CA ALA A 78 17.63 13.72 14.46
C ALA A 78 17.11 13.27 13.09
N GLU A 79 17.36 14.04 12.03
CA GLU A 79 16.77 13.86 10.72
C GLU A 79 17.72 13.33 9.64
N PHE A 80 19.00 13.25 9.96
CA PHE A 80 20.01 12.78 9.02
C PHE A 80 20.76 11.57 9.57
N GLU A 81 21.38 10.83 8.68
CA GLU A 81 22.25 9.72 9.05
C GLU A 81 23.49 10.25 9.76
N ASP A 82 23.89 9.56 10.83
CA ASP A 82 25.14 9.85 11.49
C ASP A 82 26.28 9.65 10.51
N LEU A 83 27.16 10.61 10.45
CA LEU A 83 28.29 10.60 9.54
C LEU A 83 29.59 10.75 10.33
N THR A 84 30.53 9.85 10.10
CA THR A 84 31.89 9.97 10.65
C THR A 84 32.86 10.21 9.50
N LEU A 85 33.62 11.30 9.60
CA LEU A 85 34.62 11.66 8.61
C LEU A 85 36.02 11.73 9.22
N PRO A 86 36.98 10.96 8.73
CA PRO A 86 38.38 11.15 9.09
C PRO A 86 38.92 12.45 8.48
N VAL A 87 39.57 13.28 9.28
CA VAL A 87 40.11 14.57 8.88
C VAL A 87 41.54 14.71 9.34
N ARG A 88 42.42 15.02 8.41
CA ARG A 88 43.83 15.37 8.73
C ARG A 88 43.96 16.88 8.78
N VAL A 89 44.32 17.41 9.96
CA VAL A 89 44.56 18.84 10.19
C VAL A 89 46.04 19.13 10.05
N GLY A 90 46.35 20.15 9.30
CA GLY A 90 47.70 20.70 9.13
C GLY A 90 47.89 21.99 9.91
N LYS A 91 48.82 22.82 9.49
CA LYS A 91 49.10 24.14 10.12
C LYS A 91 48.07 25.21 9.71
N ASN A 92 47.29 24.98 8.63
CA ASN A 92 46.33 25.92 8.09
C ASN A 92 44.90 25.41 8.42
N MET A 93 43.95 26.35 8.36
CA MET A 93 42.52 26.06 8.47
C MET A 93 42.09 25.04 7.39
N ARG A 94 41.49 23.92 7.79
CA ARG A 94 40.92 22.88 6.89
C ARG A 94 39.50 23.23 6.57
N GLU A 95 39.17 23.39 5.29
CA GLU A 95 37.79 23.65 4.84
C GLU A 95 37.15 22.33 4.35
N LEU A 96 35.93 22.07 4.83
CA LEU A 96 35.19 20.85 4.52
C LEU A 96 33.82 21.17 3.95
N LYS A 97 33.38 20.43 2.93
CA LYS A 97 31.99 20.36 2.49
C LYS A 97 31.45 19.01 2.91
N VAL A 98 30.55 19.01 3.87
CA VAL A 98 29.95 17.79 4.43
C VAL A 98 28.58 17.61 3.82
N ILE A 99 28.28 16.40 3.31
CA ILE A 99 27.00 16.06 2.73
C ILE A 99 26.40 14.95 3.58
N MET A 100 25.33 15.29 4.31
CA MET A 100 24.57 14.31 5.09
C MET A 100 23.39 13.77 4.28
N VAL A 101 23.07 12.51 4.54
CA VAL A 101 21.96 11.80 3.93
C VAL A 101 20.76 11.88 4.88
N PRO A 102 19.56 12.31 4.40
CA PRO A 102 18.39 12.30 5.25
C PRO A 102 18.14 10.93 5.87
N ALA A 103 17.73 10.94 7.10
CA ALA A 103 17.48 9.73 7.88
C ALA A 103 16.38 8.83 7.28
N ASN A 104 15.53 9.39 6.46
CA ASN A 104 14.48 8.70 5.73
C ASN A 104 14.95 8.06 4.40
N SER A 105 16.25 8.09 4.10
CA SER A 105 16.82 7.41 2.94
C SER A 105 17.43 6.07 3.35
N LEU A 106 17.07 5.01 2.61
CA LEU A 106 17.42 3.61 2.92
C LEU A 106 18.83 3.16 2.58
N GLN A 107 19.82 4.03 2.47
CA GLN A 107 21.16 3.59 2.12
C GLN A 107 21.91 2.82 3.24
N ALA A 108 21.41 2.87 4.46
CA ALA A 108 22.13 2.40 5.63
C ALA A 108 21.53 1.20 6.38
N MET A 109 20.36 0.68 6.00
CA MET A 109 19.84 -0.50 6.69
C MET A 109 20.45 -1.78 6.13
N ASP A 110 21.11 -2.53 7.01
CA ASP A 110 21.59 -3.88 6.72
C ASP A 110 20.46 -4.77 6.17
N ASP A 111 20.81 -5.50 5.15
CA ASP A 111 19.99 -6.41 4.35
C ASP A 111 19.17 -7.46 5.13
N ALA A 112 19.31 -7.48 6.43
CA ALA A 112 18.82 -8.53 7.31
C ALA A 112 17.36 -8.40 7.77
N ILE A 113 16.71 -7.25 7.59
CA ILE A 113 15.41 -6.97 8.23
C ILE A 113 14.27 -6.87 7.22
N PHE A 114 14.53 -6.93 5.92
CA PHE A 114 13.47 -6.91 4.93
C PHE A 114 12.91 -8.31 4.67
N ALA A 115 12.05 -8.77 5.58
CA ALA A 115 11.04 -9.73 5.21
C ALA A 115 10.13 -9.03 4.18
N GLU A 116 10.08 -9.58 2.99
CA GLU A 116 9.16 -9.15 1.95
C GLU A 116 7.76 -9.57 2.35
N PHE A 117 7.06 -8.68 3.04
CA PHE A 117 5.62 -8.87 3.21
C PHE A 117 4.99 -8.63 1.85
N ASP A 118 4.50 -9.69 1.26
CA ASP A 118 3.70 -9.61 0.07
C ASP A 118 2.37 -8.95 0.46
N THR A 119 2.25 -7.66 0.16
CA THR A 119 1.08 -6.84 0.49
C THR A 119 -0.18 -7.26 -0.26
N GLU A 120 -0.06 -8.29 -1.08
CA GLU A 120 -1.15 -8.82 -1.90
C GLU A 120 -2.03 -9.85 -1.18
N THR A 121 -1.91 -9.97 0.12
CA THR A 121 -2.82 -10.84 0.85
C THR A 121 -4.20 -10.24 0.85
N ILE A 122 -5.12 -10.91 0.17
CA ILE A 122 -6.56 -10.77 0.33
C ILE A 122 -7.15 -9.57 -0.42
N ASP A 123 -8.15 -9.88 -1.22
CA ASP A 123 -9.01 -8.94 -1.92
C ASP A 123 -9.24 -7.65 -1.12
N ASP A 124 -8.77 -6.54 -1.67
CA ASP A 124 -9.07 -5.15 -1.31
C ASP A 124 -8.58 -4.58 0.05
N ALA A 125 -7.73 -5.26 0.81
CA ALA A 125 -7.14 -4.64 1.99
C ALA A 125 -5.64 -4.37 1.78
N PRO A 126 -5.23 -3.14 1.56
CA PRO A 126 -3.83 -2.78 1.51
C PRO A 126 -3.21 -2.87 2.89
N SER A 127 -2.19 -3.68 3.04
CA SER A 127 -1.33 -3.64 4.21
C SER A 127 -0.39 -2.43 4.15
N LEU A 128 0.14 -2.03 5.30
CA LEU A 128 1.15 -1.00 5.39
C LEU A 128 2.29 -1.26 4.40
N PRO A 129 2.69 -0.25 3.62
CA PRO A 129 3.85 -0.43 2.77
C PRO A 129 5.08 -0.72 3.62
N THR A 130 5.79 -1.79 3.30
CA THR A 130 7.11 -2.10 3.90
C THR A 130 8.12 -0.97 3.72
N SER A 131 7.85 -0.03 2.81
CA SER A 131 8.59 1.22 2.67
C SER A 131 8.65 2.05 3.95
N LEU A 132 7.64 1.98 4.82
CA LEU A 132 7.68 2.67 6.11
C LEU A 132 8.68 2.05 7.09
N SER A 133 9.07 0.78 6.93
CA SER A 133 10.15 0.16 7.72
C SER A 133 11.51 0.81 7.46
N ALA A 134 11.63 1.51 6.36
CA ALA A 134 12.79 2.32 6.00
C ALA A 134 12.84 3.67 6.70
N SER A 135 11.74 4.10 7.27
CA SER A 135 11.72 5.35 8.03
C SER A 135 12.61 5.22 9.26
N LYS A 136 13.49 6.19 9.49
CA LYS A 136 14.22 6.33 10.76
C LYS A 136 13.35 6.90 11.88
N ASP A 137 12.15 7.29 11.57
CA ASP A 137 11.14 7.54 12.57
C ASP A 137 10.92 6.29 13.42
N VAL A 138 11.15 6.40 14.73
CA VAL A 138 11.15 5.26 15.64
C VAL A 138 9.81 4.54 15.65
N PHE A 139 8.70 5.29 15.59
CA PHE A 139 7.36 4.71 15.57
C PHE A 139 7.09 3.96 14.26
N ASN A 140 7.28 4.63 13.11
CA ASN A 140 7.00 4.03 11.82
C ASN A 140 7.92 2.85 11.50
N ASN A 141 9.17 2.89 11.93
CA ASN A 141 10.09 1.77 11.78
C ASN A 141 9.61 0.51 12.51
N ILE A 142 9.14 0.65 13.75
CA ILE A 142 8.62 -0.48 14.53
C ILE A 142 7.25 -0.91 13.98
N ALA A 143 6.32 0.03 13.84
CA ALA A 143 4.93 -0.25 13.48
C ALA A 143 4.78 -0.91 12.11
N SER A 144 5.54 -0.48 11.10
CA SER A 144 5.44 -1.02 9.74
C SER A 144 5.89 -2.48 9.66
N TYR A 145 6.84 -2.89 10.48
CA TYR A 145 7.27 -4.28 10.54
C TYR A 145 6.38 -5.11 11.46
N GLN A 146 6.21 -4.68 12.71
CA GLN A 146 5.58 -5.49 13.75
C GLN A 146 4.06 -5.57 13.63
N PHE A 147 3.40 -4.52 13.08
CA PHE A 147 1.94 -4.46 13.02
C PHE A 147 1.36 -4.85 11.67
N SER A 148 2.18 -5.18 10.67
CA SER A 148 1.73 -5.46 9.30
C SER A 148 0.79 -6.65 9.20
N GLU A 149 1.02 -7.72 9.94
CA GLU A 149 0.20 -8.94 9.91
C GLU A 149 -1.26 -8.71 10.36
N MET A 150 -1.49 -7.72 11.22
CA MET A 150 -2.83 -7.33 11.70
C MET A 150 -3.49 -6.27 10.84
N ARG A 151 -3.04 -6.07 9.60
CA ARG A 151 -3.57 -5.03 8.67
C ARG A 151 -3.61 -3.65 9.31
N PHE A 152 -2.62 -3.35 10.14
CA PHE A 152 -2.53 -2.05 10.79
C PHE A 152 -2.28 -0.96 9.75
N ASN A 153 -3.14 0.04 9.73
CA ASN A 153 -2.97 1.26 8.96
C ASN A 153 -2.61 2.40 9.90
N VAL A 154 -1.51 3.10 9.62
CA VAL A 154 -1.11 4.24 10.43
C VAL A 154 -2.25 5.25 10.49
N ARG A 155 -2.68 5.61 11.71
CA ARG A 155 -3.81 6.53 11.95
C ARG A 155 -5.13 6.09 11.34
N GLY A 156 -5.25 4.80 10.98
CA GLY A 156 -6.44 4.27 10.32
C GLY A 156 -6.69 4.81 8.92
N TYR A 157 -5.69 5.44 8.28
CA TYR A 157 -5.86 5.96 6.92
C TYR A 157 -5.81 4.83 5.91
N ASP A 158 -6.68 4.93 4.92
CA ASP A 158 -6.65 4.08 3.75
C ASP A 158 -5.38 4.34 2.94
N SER A 159 -4.78 3.31 2.33
CA SER A 159 -3.52 3.42 1.59
C SER A 159 -3.62 4.30 0.33
N GLN A 160 -4.82 4.56 -0.18
CA GLN A 160 -5.04 5.54 -1.25
C GLN A 160 -4.58 6.96 -0.88
N PHE A 161 -4.46 7.26 0.42
CA PHE A 161 -3.99 8.55 0.93
C PHE A 161 -2.48 8.65 1.11
N SER A 162 -1.74 7.60 0.79
CA SER A 162 -0.27 7.59 0.72
C SER A 162 0.17 7.78 -0.73
N ASP A 163 0.93 8.83 -1.01
CA ASP A 163 1.44 9.08 -2.35
C ASP A 163 2.78 8.34 -2.56
N VAL A 164 2.85 7.54 -3.60
CA VAL A 164 4.06 6.81 -3.98
C VAL A 164 4.56 7.31 -5.32
N TYR A 165 5.81 7.71 -5.35
CA TYR A 165 6.52 8.18 -6.54
C TYR A 165 7.68 7.25 -6.91
N MET A 166 8.03 7.21 -8.17
CA MET A 166 9.29 6.63 -8.67
C MET A 166 9.98 7.65 -9.56
N ASN A 167 11.14 8.16 -9.11
CA ASN A 167 11.87 9.25 -9.75
C ASN A 167 10.99 10.48 -10.09
N GLY A 168 10.00 10.80 -9.25
CA GLY A 168 9.05 11.89 -9.42
C GLY A 168 7.71 11.53 -10.10
N ILE A 169 7.62 10.36 -10.75
CA ILE A 169 6.35 9.88 -11.35
C ILE A 169 5.47 9.26 -10.28
N GLN A 170 4.22 9.72 -10.16
CA GLN A 170 3.23 9.15 -9.25
C GLN A 170 2.76 7.78 -9.73
N LEU A 171 2.86 6.76 -8.85
CA LEU A 171 2.55 5.37 -9.17
C LEU A 171 1.15 4.92 -8.72
N ASN A 172 0.49 5.68 -7.83
CA ASN A 172 -0.89 5.38 -7.42
C ASN A 172 -1.78 5.15 -8.64
N ASP A 173 -2.62 4.15 -8.60
CA ASP A 173 -3.53 3.82 -9.71
C ASP A 173 -4.54 4.95 -9.94
N ALA A 174 -4.71 5.38 -11.18
CA ALA A 174 -5.55 6.54 -11.51
C ALA A 174 -7.05 6.27 -11.36
N MET A 175 -7.47 5.00 -11.42
CA MET A 175 -8.87 4.60 -11.33
C MET A 175 -9.32 4.43 -9.89
N THR A 176 -8.41 3.98 -9.01
CA THR A 176 -8.72 3.57 -7.65
C THR A 176 -8.06 4.43 -6.58
N GLY A 177 -6.95 5.11 -6.88
CA GLY A 177 -6.11 5.83 -5.92
C GLY A 177 -5.09 4.95 -5.18
N TYR A 178 -5.25 3.63 -5.17
CA TYR A 178 -4.36 2.71 -4.45
C TYR A 178 -3.02 2.53 -5.14
N THR A 179 -1.97 2.30 -4.35
CA THR A 179 -0.65 1.99 -4.89
C THR A 179 -0.56 0.50 -5.25
N PRO A 180 -0.32 0.16 -6.51
CA PRO A 180 -0.24 -1.23 -6.96
C PRO A 180 1.17 -1.82 -6.71
N TRP A 181 1.54 -2.03 -5.44
CA TRP A 181 2.85 -2.55 -5.02
C TRP A 181 3.23 -3.88 -5.68
N SER A 182 2.24 -4.68 -6.01
CA SER A 182 2.40 -5.97 -6.66
C SER A 182 3.07 -5.89 -8.03
N LEU A 183 2.93 -4.77 -8.74
CA LEU A 183 3.42 -4.61 -10.11
C LEU A 183 4.96 -4.53 -10.22
N TRP A 184 5.67 -4.27 -9.13
CA TRP A 184 7.13 -4.32 -9.05
C TRP A 184 7.63 -5.18 -7.89
N SER A 185 6.76 -6.01 -7.37
CA SER A 185 7.03 -6.92 -6.28
C SER A 185 8.11 -7.94 -6.66
N GLY A 186 8.97 -8.29 -5.71
CA GLY A 186 10.13 -9.16 -5.96
C GLY A 186 11.38 -8.44 -6.47
N LEU A 187 11.33 -7.14 -6.73
CA LEU A 187 12.44 -6.32 -7.19
C LEU A 187 13.06 -5.47 -6.06
N ASN A 188 13.14 -6.02 -4.85
CA ASN A 188 13.49 -5.31 -3.63
C ASN A 188 14.82 -4.57 -3.71
N ASP A 189 15.83 -5.14 -4.35
CA ASP A 189 17.14 -4.48 -4.47
C ASP A 189 17.08 -3.25 -5.39
N ALA A 190 16.26 -3.32 -6.45
CA ALA A 190 16.08 -2.21 -7.37
C ALA A 190 15.23 -1.07 -6.78
N THR A 191 14.30 -1.40 -5.89
CA THR A 191 13.38 -0.44 -5.26
C THR A 191 13.76 -0.06 -3.83
N ARG A 192 14.94 -0.47 -3.37
CA ARG A 192 15.42 -0.25 -2.00
C ARG A 192 15.70 1.20 -1.67
N ASN A 193 16.21 1.98 -2.63
CA ASN A 193 16.53 3.39 -2.39
C ASN A 193 15.25 4.22 -2.36
N GLN A 194 14.75 4.47 -1.16
CA GLN A 194 13.50 5.17 -0.93
C GLN A 194 13.71 6.37 0.00
N GLU A 195 12.93 7.41 -0.25
CA GLU A 195 12.78 8.56 0.64
C GLU A 195 11.33 8.55 1.14
N VAL A 196 11.14 8.54 2.44
CA VAL A 196 9.82 8.43 3.06
C VAL A 196 9.59 9.59 3.99
N THR A 197 8.51 10.34 3.78
CA THR A 197 7.94 11.26 4.75
C THR A 197 6.70 10.65 5.38
N THR A 198 6.39 11.00 6.59
CA THR A 198 5.30 10.40 7.37
C THR A 198 4.21 11.41 7.71
N GLY A 199 2.98 10.93 7.88
CA GLY A 199 1.85 11.75 8.27
C GLY A 199 1.60 12.90 7.30
N LEU A 200 1.46 14.10 7.84
CA LEU A 200 1.13 15.30 7.07
C LEU A 200 2.34 16.04 6.50
N GLN A 201 3.55 15.54 6.69
CA GLN A 201 4.76 16.15 6.13
C GLN A 201 4.71 16.19 4.60
N MET A 202 5.27 17.26 4.01
CA MET A 202 5.40 17.39 2.55
C MET A 202 6.65 16.65 2.05
N GLY A 203 6.49 15.93 0.94
CA GLY A 203 7.61 15.33 0.22
C GLY A 203 8.37 16.34 -0.63
N GLU A 204 9.52 15.94 -1.17
CA GLU A 204 10.29 16.80 -2.11
C GLU A 204 9.71 16.78 -3.53
N MET A 205 8.98 15.72 -3.89
CA MET A 205 8.42 15.52 -5.23
C MET A 205 6.98 16.00 -5.39
N GLY A 206 6.41 16.67 -4.37
CA GLY A 206 5.04 17.16 -4.37
C GLY A 206 4.50 17.42 -2.98
N ILE A 207 3.30 17.97 -2.91
CA ILE A 207 2.65 18.31 -1.62
C ILE A 207 2.31 17.05 -0.81
N GLY A 208 2.00 15.94 -1.48
CA GLY A 208 1.66 14.67 -0.86
C GLY A 208 0.26 14.59 -0.26
N GLY A 209 -0.16 13.36 0.10
CA GLY A 209 -1.40 13.05 0.79
C GLY A 209 -1.31 13.22 2.32
N ILE A 210 -2.21 12.58 3.06
CA ILE A 210 -2.25 12.63 4.54
C ILE A 210 -1.51 11.46 5.21
N ALA A 211 -1.23 10.40 4.47
CA ALA A 211 -0.56 9.19 4.97
C ALA A 211 0.94 9.13 4.59
N GLY A 212 1.54 10.28 4.28
CA GLY A 212 2.94 10.40 3.92
C GLY A 212 3.21 10.29 2.41
N VAL A 213 4.48 10.41 2.06
CA VAL A 213 5.00 10.33 0.69
C VAL A 213 6.17 9.36 0.67
N THR A 214 6.19 8.46 -0.30
CA THR A 214 7.33 7.60 -0.59
C THR A 214 7.85 7.91 -1.98
N ASN A 215 9.14 8.21 -2.14
CA ASN A 215 9.79 8.33 -3.43
C ASN A 215 10.83 7.21 -3.60
N ILE A 216 10.63 6.35 -4.59
CA ILE A 216 11.54 5.25 -4.95
C ILE A 216 12.53 5.78 -5.98
N ASN A 217 13.80 5.76 -5.64
CA ASN A 217 14.86 6.19 -6.53
C ASN A 217 15.50 4.99 -7.24
N THR A 218 15.28 4.88 -8.54
CA THR A 218 15.77 3.77 -9.38
C THR A 218 16.96 4.15 -10.24
N ARG A 219 17.60 5.30 -10.01
CA ARG A 219 18.77 5.77 -10.77
C ARG A 219 19.99 4.92 -10.49
N PRO A 220 20.61 4.29 -11.50
CA PRO A 220 21.76 3.40 -11.30
C PRO A 220 22.98 4.05 -10.67
N SER A 221 23.19 5.35 -10.92
CA SER A 221 24.31 6.11 -10.33
C SER A 221 24.22 6.25 -8.81
N GLN A 222 23.01 6.08 -8.25
CA GLN A 222 22.74 6.15 -6.81
C GLN A 222 22.59 4.77 -6.17
N MET A 223 22.63 3.70 -6.95
CA MET A 223 22.64 2.34 -6.44
C MET A 223 24.05 1.96 -5.98
N ARG A 224 24.10 1.15 -4.93
CA ARG A 224 25.36 0.63 -4.43
C ARG A 224 25.99 -0.29 -5.49
N LYS A 225 27.21 0.02 -5.90
CA LYS A 225 27.99 -0.80 -6.85
C LYS A 225 28.18 -2.23 -6.35
N GLY A 226 28.07 -3.19 -7.25
CA GLY A 226 28.38 -4.58 -7.02
C GLY A 226 27.28 -5.54 -7.49
N PHE A 227 27.50 -6.80 -7.19
CA PHE A 227 26.58 -7.89 -7.47
C PHE A 227 25.96 -8.41 -6.18
N ARG A 228 24.69 -8.80 -6.24
CA ARG A 228 24.00 -9.44 -5.13
C ARG A 228 23.16 -10.61 -5.63
N ALA A 229 23.25 -11.73 -4.93
CA ALA A 229 22.37 -12.88 -5.08
C ALA A 229 21.63 -13.12 -3.76
N SER A 230 20.36 -13.40 -3.79
CA SER A 230 19.60 -13.81 -2.60
C SER A 230 18.67 -14.98 -2.88
N LEU A 231 18.57 -15.88 -1.92
CA LEU A 231 17.68 -17.02 -1.93
C LEU A 231 16.81 -16.99 -0.68
N VAL A 232 15.51 -17.14 -0.86
CA VAL A 232 14.54 -17.16 0.23
C VAL A 232 13.77 -18.47 0.24
N ASN A 233 13.55 -19.01 1.44
CA ASN A 233 12.59 -20.07 1.70
C ASN A 233 11.60 -19.59 2.77
N THR A 234 10.30 -19.82 2.54
CA THR A 234 9.22 -19.39 3.44
C THR A 234 8.05 -20.37 3.37
N ASN A 235 7.15 -20.35 4.34
CA ASN A 235 5.91 -21.11 4.32
C ASN A 235 4.64 -20.23 4.20
N SER A 236 4.79 -18.94 3.91
CA SER A 236 3.67 -18.00 3.83
C SER A 236 2.97 -18.04 2.45
N MET A 237 3.09 -17.02 1.63
CA MET A 237 2.38 -16.91 0.33
C MET A 237 3.05 -17.73 -0.78
N TYR A 238 4.36 -17.90 -0.73
CA TYR A 238 5.15 -18.71 -1.67
C TYR A 238 6.13 -19.59 -0.89
N ARG A 239 6.91 -20.42 -1.57
CA ARG A 239 7.88 -21.32 -0.95
C ARG A 239 9.32 -20.90 -1.21
N PHE A 240 9.58 -20.35 -2.37
CA PHE A 240 10.93 -20.03 -2.82
C PHE A 240 10.96 -18.68 -3.54
N ARG A 241 12.01 -17.90 -3.28
CA ARG A 241 12.39 -16.72 -4.08
C ARG A 241 13.87 -16.78 -4.41
N GLY A 242 14.22 -16.55 -5.67
CA GLY A 242 15.57 -16.26 -6.12
C GLY A 242 15.64 -14.85 -6.67
N MET A 243 16.72 -14.09 -6.36
CA MET A 243 16.94 -12.77 -6.90
C MET A 243 18.42 -12.55 -7.20
N LEU A 244 18.71 -11.95 -8.36
CA LEU A 244 20.05 -11.54 -8.78
C LEU A 244 20.00 -10.08 -9.17
N THR A 245 20.93 -9.29 -8.65
CA THR A 245 21.02 -7.84 -8.93
C THR A 245 22.45 -7.45 -9.18
N TYR A 246 22.68 -6.62 -10.19
CA TYR A 246 23.95 -5.99 -10.49
C TYR A 246 23.77 -4.49 -10.67
N ALA A 247 24.66 -3.69 -10.10
CA ALA A 247 24.71 -2.25 -10.32
C ALA A 247 26.17 -1.81 -10.54
N SER A 248 26.40 -1.02 -11.59
CA SER A 248 27.74 -0.50 -11.89
C SER A 248 28.17 0.63 -10.94
N GLY A 249 27.20 1.30 -10.31
CA GLY A 249 27.43 2.59 -9.71
C GLY A 249 27.78 3.66 -10.74
N ALA A 250 28.14 4.85 -10.30
CA ALA A 250 28.65 5.91 -11.17
C ALA A 250 30.06 5.55 -11.69
N GLN A 251 30.25 5.63 -13.02
CA GLN A 251 31.54 5.37 -13.70
C GLN A 251 32.13 6.67 -14.20
N ASP A 252 33.47 6.71 -14.36
CA ASP A 252 34.22 7.89 -14.81
C ASP A 252 33.83 8.33 -16.24
N ASN A 253 33.38 7.41 -17.08
CA ASN A 253 32.87 7.69 -18.41
C ASN A 253 31.46 8.26 -18.44
N GLY A 254 30.86 8.51 -17.27
CA GLY A 254 29.52 9.06 -17.09
C GLY A 254 28.36 8.08 -17.34
N TRP A 255 28.62 6.81 -17.64
CA TRP A 255 27.58 5.78 -17.70
C TRP A 255 27.34 5.14 -16.34
N SER A 256 26.09 4.77 -16.10
CA SER A 256 25.68 3.93 -14.97
C SER A 256 24.57 3.00 -15.43
N TYR A 257 24.59 1.75 -14.98
CA TYR A 257 23.56 0.77 -15.32
C TYR A 257 23.31 -0.19 -14.17
N ALA A 258 22.09 -0.67 -14.08
CA ALA A 258 21.68 -1.65 -13.10
C ALA A 258 20.65 -2.62 -13.68
N PHE A 259 20.76 -3.89 -13.28
CA PHE A 259 19.86 -4.96 -13.71
C PHE A 259 19.46 -5.80 -12.50
N SER A 260 18.20 -6.22 -12.45
CA SER A 260 17.74 -7.16 -11.45
C SER A 260 16.74 -8.13 -12.06
N ILE A 261 16.83 -9.40 -11.70
CA ILE A 261 15.87 -10.43 -12.04
C ILE A 261 15.48 -11.19 -10.77
N SER A 262 14.23 -11.60 -10.68
CA SER A 262 13.75 -12.38 -9.56
C SER A 262 12.68 -13.39 -9.98
N THR A 263 12.54 -14.46 -9.21
CA THR A 263 11.42 -15.39 -9.32
C THR A 263 10.88 -15.73 -7.95
N ARG A 264 9.57 -15.91 -7.85
CA ARG A 264 8.86 -16.38 -6.64
C ARG A 264 7.95 -17.53 -7.03
N GLN A 265 8.10 -18.65 -6.35
CA GLN A 265 7.41 -19.89 -6.70
C GLN A 265 6.81 -20.55 -5.47
N GLY A 266 5.61 -21.07 -5.61
CA GLY A 266 4.94 -21.86 -4.58
C GLY A 266 3.69 -22.52 -5.10
N ASN A 267 3.67 -23.84 -5.21
CA ASN A 267 2.50 -24.60 -5.66
C ASN A 267 1.45 -24.78 -4.55
N ASN A 268 1.82 -24.53 -3.32
CA ASN A 268 0.96 -24.59 -2.15
C ASN A 268 1.51 -23.65 -1.09
N ALA A 269 0.83 -22.56 -0.84
CA ALA A 269 1.15 -21.62 0.20
C ALA A 269 0.68 -22.14 1.58
N TYR A 270 0.69 -21.29 2.60
CA TYR A 270 0.14 -21.61 3.92
C TYR A 270 -1.34 -22.06 3.83
N VAL A 271 -2.10 -21.39 2.97
CA VAL A 271 -3.51 -21.71 2.68
C VAL A 271 -3.60 -22.67 1.52
N ASN A 272 -4.35 -23.77 1.68
CA ASN A 272 -4.55 -24.76 0.64
C ASN A 272 -5.22 -24.15 -0.62
N GLY A 273 -4.75 -24.60 -1.80
CA GLY A 273 -5.25 -24.12 -3.08
C GLY A 273 -4.72 -22.76 -3.52
N VAL A 274 -3.97 -22.06 -2.67
CA VAL A 274 -3.24 -20.85 -3.04
C VAL A 274 -1.90 -21.26 -3.64
N PHE A 275 -1.59 -20.74 -4.81
CA PHE A 275 -0.29 -20.91 -5.48
C PHE A 275 0.26 -19.56 -5.89
N TYR A 276 1.56 -19.48 -6.13
CA TYR A 276 2.24 -18.27 -6.54
C TYR A 276 3.28 -18.60 -7.61
N ASN A 277 3.21 -17.91 -8.74
CA ASN A 277 4.15 -18.01 -9.84
C ASN A 277 4.42 -16.61 -10.38
N ALA A 278 5.60 -16.07 -10.07
CA ALA A 278 5.96 -14.71 -10.44
C ALA A 278 7.42 -14.64 -10.90
N PHE A 279 7.64 -13.72 -11.82
CA PHE A 279 8.94 -13.35 -12.32
C PHE A 279 9.07 -11.82 -12.27
N GLY A 280 10.19 -11.28 -11.79
CA GLY A 280 10.45 -9.85 -11.78
C GLY A 280 11.66 -9.51 -12.64
N TYR A 281 11.61 -8.39 -13.35
CA TYR A 281 12.72 -7.87 -14.13
C TYR A 281 12.84 -6.35 -13.98
N PHE A 282 14.05 -5.89 -13.93
CA PHE A 282 14.42 -4.49 -13.84
C PHE A 282 15.66 -4.22 -14.67
N ALA A 283 15.66 -3.14 -15.43
CA ALA A 283 16.81 -2.63 -16.13
C ALA A 283 16.82 -1.10 -16.08
N ALA A 284 17.94 -0.51 -15.67
CA ALA A 284 18.09 0.93 -15.67
C ALA A 284 19.44 1.32 -16.23
N VAL A 285 19.45 2.38 -17.04
CA VAL A 285 20.65 2.96 -17.64
C VAL A 285 20.59 4.47 -17.46
N GLU A 286 21.68 5.07 -17.04
CA GLU A 286 21.80 6.53 -16.90
C GLU A 286 23.10 6.99 -17.58
N LYS A 287 23.03 8.10 -18.30
CA LYS A 287 24.17 8.81 -18.87
C LYS A 287 24.26 10.20 -18.28
N GLN A 288 25.36 10.48 -17.64
CA GLN A 288 25.80 11.83 -17.30
C GLN A 288 26.64 12.36 -18.45
N PHE A 289 26.10 13.31 -19.21
CA PHE A 289 26.82 13.89 -20.39
C PHE A 289 27.92 14.84 -19.94
N ASN A 290 27.68 15.59 -18.87
CA ASN A 290 28.59 16.50 -18.20
C ASN A 290 28.10 16.76 -16.78
N SER A 291 28.74 17.70 -16.07
CA SER A 291 28.35 18.03 -14.67
C SER A 291 26.90 18.53 -14.51
N ARG A 292 26.26 18.95 -15.61
CA ARG A 292 24.92 19.58 -15.57
C ARG A 292 23.79 18.70 -16.12
N HIS A 293 24.10 17.78 -17.04
CA HIS A 293 23.05 17.05 -17.77
C HIS A 293 23.13 15.55 -17.51
N ARG A 294 22.03 14.97 -17.05
CA ARG A 294 21.87 13.53 -16.84
C ARG A 294 20.54 13.06 -17.44
N LEU A 295 20.56 11.94 -18.13
CA LEU A 295 19.41 11.29 -18.74
C LEU A 295 19.39 9.82 -18.31
N GLY A 296 18.27 9.35 -17.78
CA GLY A 296 18.10 7.98 -17.33
C GLY A 296 16.86 7.33 -17.93
N LEU A 297 16.97 6.04 -18.24
CA LEU A 297 15.86 5.18 -18.65
C LEU A 297 15.76 4.02 -17.66
N THR A 298 14.55 3.78 -17.15
CA THR A 298 14.24 2.64 -16.28
C THR A 298 13.10 1.83 -16.89
N LEU A 299 13.27 0.52 -16.95
CA LEU A 299 12.29 -0.46 -17.39
C LEU A 299 12.10 -1.50 -16.30
N LEU A 300 10.86 -1.79 -15.91
CA LEU A 300 10.58 -2.82 -14.92
C LEU A 300 9.20 -3.46 -15.13
N GLY A 301 9.03 -4.66 -14.57
CA GLY A 301 7.76 -5.37 -14.52
C GLY A 301 7.87 -6.64 -13.69
N ALA A 302 6.73 -7.11 -13.21
CA ALA A 302 6.62 -8.32 -12.38
C ALA A 302 5.41 -9.16 -12.80
N PRO A 303 5.46 -9.87 -13.96
CA PRO A 303 4.40 -10.79 -14.34
C PRO A 303 4.12 -11.80 -13.23
N THR A 304 2.86 -11.90 -12.84
CA THR A 304 2.45 -12.73 -11.71
C THR A 304 1.17 -13.46 -12.01
N GLU A 305 1.15 -14.76 -11.71
CA GLU A 305 -0.05 -15.58 -11.64
C GLU A 305 -0.16 -16.20 -10.26
N ARG A 306 -1.29 -15.97 -9.57
CA ARG A 306 -1.51 -16.50 -8.22
C ARG A 306 -2.95 -16.92 -7.98
N GLY A 307 -3.14 -18.01 -7.24
CA GLY A 307 -4.44 -18.44 -6.74
C GLY A 307 -4.86 -17.62 -5.52
N ALA A 308 -6.11 -17.15 -5.49
CA ALA A 308 -6.63 -16.37 -4.40
C ALA A 308 -7.26 -17.23 -3.29
N GLN A 309 -7.16 -16.74 -2.06
CA GLN A 309 -7.95 -17.17 -0.90
C GLN A 309 -9.25 -16.36 -0.83
N GLN A 310 -10.29 -16.95 -0.26
CA GLN A 310 -11.52 -16.24 0.08
C GLN A 310 -11.87 -16.49 1.56
N ALA A 311 -12.39 -15.45 2.22
CA ALA A 311 -12.98 -15.58 3.56
C ALA A 311 -14.18 -16.55 3.55
N SER A 312 -14.37 -17.30 4.62
CA SER A 312 -15.53 -18.17 4.81
C SER A 312 -16.25 -17.85 6.12
N THR A 313 -17.42 -18.48 6.32
CA THR A 313 -18.19 -18.36 7.56
C THR A 313 -17.53 -19.16 8.68
N GLN A 314 -17.84 -18.82 9.94
CA GLN A 314 -17.34 -19.57 11.07
C GLN A 314 -17.80 -21.04 11.03
N GLU A 315 -19.05 -21.30 10.65
CA GLU A 315 -19.56 -22.65 10.45
C GLU A 315 -18.68 -23.49 9.53
N ALA A 316 -18.28 -22.94 8.37
CA ALA A 316 -17.42 -23.67 7.42
C ALA A 316 -16.04 -23.94 8.01
N TYR A 317 -15.46 -23.02 8.79
CA TYR A 317 -14.19 -23.24 9.47
C TYR A 317 -14.28 -24.33 10.53
N ASP A 318 -15.36 -24.33 11.34
CA ASP A 318 -15.60 -25.31 12.39
C ASP A 318 -15.81 -26.73 11.81
N LEU A 319 -16.60 -26.84 10.75
CA LEU A 319 -16.80 -28.10 10.02
C LEU A 319 -15.53 -28.68 9.40
N VAL A 320 -14.64 -27.82 8.96
CA VAL A 320 -13.33 -28.22 8.42
C VAL A 320 -12.31 -28.50 9.53
N GLY A 321 -12.49 -27.90 10.71
CA GLY A 321 -11.54 -27.91 11.82
C GLY A 321 -10.29 -27.07 11.54
N ASN A 322 -10.41 -26.05 10.66
CA ASN A 322 -9.27 -25.24 10.23
C ASN A 322 -9.71 -23.85 9.78
N ASN A 323 -9.16 -22.81 10.38
CA ASN A 323 -9.44 -21.41 10.06
C ASN A 323 -8.84 -20.91 8.72
N TYR A 324 -8.23 -21.79 7.93
CA TYR A 324 -7.61 -21.49 6.62
C TYR A 324 -8.34 -22.18 5.46
N TYR A 325 -9.56 -22.63 5.69
CA TYR A 325 -10.40 -23.19 4.62
C TYR A 325 -10.56 -22.18 3.48
N ASN A 326 -10.37 -22.67 2.24
CA ASN A 326 -10.51 -21.88 1.03
C ASN A 326 -11.49 -22.56 0.07
N PRO A 327 -12.68 -21.99 -0.18
CA PRO A 327 -13.68 -22.59 -1.04
C PRO A 327 -13.41 -22.46 -2.54
N ASN A 328 -12.36 -21.74 -2.93
CA ASN A 328 -12.09 -21.40 -4.34
C ASN A 328 -11.43 -22.51 -5.15
N TRP A 329 -11.07 -23.64 -4.57
CA TRP A 329 -10.32 -24.67 -5.26
C TRP A 329 -10.94 -26.06 -5.10
N GLY A 330 -10.51 -26.98 -5.98
CA GLY A 330 -10.85 -28.40 -5.94
C GLY A 330 -9.85 -29.22 -6.72
N TRP A 331 -10.04 -30.53 -6.69
CA TRP A 331 -9.21 -31.48 -7.42
C TRP A 331 -9.71 -31.65 -8.85
N GLN A 332 -8.81 -31.55 -9.82
CA GLN A 332 -9.06 -31.89 -11.23
C GLN A 332 -7.91 -32.76 -11.74
N SER A 333 -8.22 -33.97 -12.15
CA SER A 333 -7.22 -34.96 -12.64
C SER A 333 -6.01 -35.08 -11.69
N GLY A 334 -6.26 -35.16 -10.39
CA GLY A 334 -5.24 -35.28 -9.35
C GLY A 334 -4.43 -34.01 -9.05
N LYS A 335 -4.73 -32.87 -9.69
CA LYS A 335 -4.08 -31.58 -9.47
C LYS A 335 -5.03 -30.62 -8.79
N ARG A 336 -4.50 -29.72 -7.94
CA ARG A 336 -5.26 -28.62 -7.36
C ARG A 336 -5.53 -27.56 -8.42
N ARG A 337 -6.79 -27.17 -8.57
CA ARG A 337 -7.22 -26.10 -9.46
C ARG A 337 -7.99 -25.05 -8.65
N ASN A 338 -7.56 -23.81 -8.74
CA ASN A 338 -8.24 -22.67 -8.13
C ASN A 338 -9.11 -21.96 -9.18
N ALA A 339 -10.35 -21.63 -8.83
CA ALA A 339 -11.26 -20.89 -9.70
C ALA A 339 -10.95 -19.39 -9.76
N ARG A 340 -10.33 -18.88 -8.70
CA ARG A 340 -9.98 -17.47 -8.57
C ARG A 340 -8.48 -17.28 -8.70
N VAL A 341 -8.05 -16.87 -9.88
CA VAL A 341 -6.64 -16.66 -10.23
C VAL A 341 -6.46 -15.21 -10.66
N ARG A 342 -5.53 -14.51 -10.03
CA ARG A 342 -5.05 -13.22 -10.50
C ARG A 342 -3.90 -13.46 -11.47
N ASN A 343 -3.97 -12.81 -12.62
CA ASN A 343 -2.95 -12.87 -13.65
C ASN A 343 -2.71 -11.47 -14.19
N TYR A 344 -1.56 -10.90 -13.89
CA TYR A 344 -1.26 -9.53 -14.30
C TYR A 344 0.19 -9.36 -14.76
N HIS A 345 0.37 -8.47 -15.71
CA HIS A 345 1.66 -7.97 -16.17
C HIS A 345 1.48 -6.57 -16.72
N GLU A 346 1.95 -5.58 -15.98
CA GLU A 346 1.88 -4.16 -16.32
C GLU A 346 3.29 -3.54 -16.28
N PRO A 347 4.09 -3.70 -17.36
CA PRO A 347 5.41 -3.08 -17.44
C PRO A 347 5.35 -1.57 -17.36
N LEU A 348 6.37 -1.00 -16.73
CA LEU A 348 6.61 0.44 -16.61
C LEU A 348 7.90 0.81 -17.34
N ALA A 349 7.81 1.76 -18.25
CA ALA A 349 8.94 2.46 -18.85
C ALA A 349 8.99 3.89 -18.33
N LEU A 350 10.13 4.34 -17.80
CA LEU A 350 10.30 5.65 -17.20
C LEU A 350 11.57 6.30 -17.75
N LEU A 351 11.44 7.48 -18.34
CA LEU A 351 12.53 8.33 -18.79
C LEU A 351 12.63 9.53 -17.87
N ASN A 352 13.80 9.79 -17.31
CA ASN A 352 14.04 10.94 -16.46
C ASN A 352 15.26 11.75 -16.90
N TYR A 353 15.12 13.05 -16.92
CA TYR A 353 16.15 14.00 -17.26
C TYR A 353 16.35 14.99 -16.12
N THR A 354 17.60 15.20 -15.73
CA THR A 354 18.00 16.17 -14.72
C THR A 354 18.92 17.19 -15.34
N PHE A 355 18.60 18.47 -15.17
CA PHE A 355 19.41 19.59 -15.59
C PHE A 355 19.77 20.47 -14.39
N ASP A 356 21.04 20.42 -14.00
CA ASP A 356 21.62 21.31 -13.01
C ASP A 356 21.95 22.65 -13.68
N ILE A 357 20.99 23.59 -13.71
CA ILE A 357 21.13 24.91 -14.34
C ILE A 357 22.27 25.68 -13.68
N SER A 358 22.37 25.57 -12.38
CA SER A 358 23.45 26.06 -11.52
C SER A 358 23.61 25.17 -10.30
N ASP A 359 24.62 25.41 -9.46
CA ASP A 359 24.80 24.70 -8.18
C ASP A 359 23.59 24.85 -7.23
N ARG A 360 22.74 25.84 -7.46
CA ARG A 360 21.56 26.16 -6.63
C ARG A 360 20.24 25.95 -7.33
N THR A 361 20.25 25.63 -8.62
CA THR A 361 19.02 25.52 -9.41
C THR A 361 19.03 24.23 -10.20
N GLN A 362 17.99 23.45 -10.05
CA GLN A 362 17.83 22.19 -10.74
C GLN A 362 16.44 22.09 -11.36
N LEU A 363 16.39 21.54 -12.56
CA LEU A 363 15.18 21.12 -13.25
C LEU A 363 15.20 19.61 -13.41
N ASN A 364 14.13 18.94 -12.96
CA ASN A 364 13.88 17.53 -13.21
C ASN A 364 12.67 17.39 -14.12
N VAL A 365 12.80 16.55 -15.15
CA VAL A 365 11.68 16.19 -16.02
C VAL A 365 11.64 14.67 -16.10
N ALA A 366 10.46 14.10 -15.88
CA ALA A 366 10.26 12.67 -16.00
C ALA A 366 8.99 12.38 -16.80
N THR A 367 9.02 11.34 -17.63
CA THR A 367 7.82 10.82 -18.28
C THR A 367 7.80 9.32 -18.18
N SER A 368 6.61 8.76 -18.07
CA SER A 368 6.44 7.32 -17.99
C SER A 368 5.27 6.82 -18.81
N LEU A 369 5.38 5.57 -19.22
CA LEU A 369 4.29 4.80 -19.81
C LEU A 369 4.19 3.47 -19.06
N ARG A 370 3.01 3.22 -18.45
CA ARG A 370 2.62 1.93 -17.89
C ARG A 370 1.50 1.36 -18.74
N PHE A 371 1.61 0.13 -19.15
CA PHE A 371 0.61 -0.54 -19.98
C PHE A 371 0.60 -2.04 -19.67
N GLY A 372 -0.47 -2.73 -19.98
CA GLY A 372 -0.49 -4.17 -19.83
C GLY A 372 -1.84 -4.73 -19.43
N LYS A 373 -1.81 -5.97 -18.99
CA LYS A 373 -2.99 -6.77 -18.65
C LYS A 373 -3.08 -7.01 -17.16
N ASN A 374 -4.29 -6.90 -16.64
CA ASN A 374 -4.62 -7.23 -15.25
C ASN A 374 -5.93 -8.02 -15.23
N GLY A 375 -5.81 -9.35 -15.13
CA GLY A 375 -6.91 -10.29 -15.18
C GLY A 375 -7.19 -10.93 -13.81
N TYR A 376 -8.48 -11.16 -13.55
CA TYR A 376 -8.96 -11.85 -12.36
C TYR A 376 -10.03 -12.88 -12.73
N SER A 377 -9.76 -14.18 -12.53
CA SER A 377 -10.71 -15.22 -12.90
C SER A 377 -11.76 -15.47 -11.81
N ALA A 378 -12.93 -15.90 -12.24
CA ALA A 378 -14.02 -16.30 -11.36
C ALA A 378 -14.86 -17.40 -12.02
N LEU A 379 -15.45 -18.26 -11.18
CA LEU A 379 -16.46 -19.20 -11.62
C LEU A 379 -17.78 -18.42 -11.82
N THR A 380 -18.40 -18.61 -12.99
CA THR A 380 -19.72 -18.07 -13.30
C THR A 380 -20.64 -19.18 -13.79
N TRP A 381 -21.94 -19.02 -13.55
CA TRP A 381 -22.95 -20.05 -13.90
C TRP A 381 -24.24 -19.41 -14.41
N TYR A 382 -25.01 -20.16 -15.14
CA TYR A 382 -26.26 -19.76 -15.73
C TYR A 382 -27.39 -20.68 -15.24
N SER A 383 -28.51 -20.10 -14.77
CA SER A 383 -29.73 -20.79 -14.39
C SER A 383 -29.57 -22.03 -13.51
N GLY A 384 -28.62 -21.99 -12.56
CA GLY A 384 -28.35 -23.08 -11.62
C GLY A 384 -27.96 -22.55 -10.24
N PRO A 385 -27.78 -23.45 -9.26
CA PRO A 385 -27.29 -23.06 -7.93
C PRO A 385 -25.81 -22.65 -8.03
N ASP A 386 -25.39 -21.85 -7.04
CA ASP A 386 -23.97 -21.49 -6.89
C ASP A 386 -23.13 -22.75 -6.71
N PRO A 387 -22.15 -23.04 -7.59
CA PRO A 387 -21.37 -24.28 -7.52
C PRO A 387 -20.25 -24.26 -6.46
N ARG A 388 -20.09 -23.18 -5.72
CA ARG A 388 -19.08 -23.09 -4.65
C ARG A 388 -19.49 -23.90 -3.43
N PRO A 389 -18.57 -24.64 -2.81
CA PRO A 389 -18.90 -25.53 -1.71
C PRO A 389 -19.42 -24.79 -0.45
N ASP A 390 -18.98 -23.53 -0.21
CA ASP A 390 -19.42 -22.69 0.91
C ASP A 390 -20.72 -21.90 0.63
N TYR A 391 -21.45 -22.25 -0.43
CA TYR A 391 -22.76 -21.68 -0.66
C TYR A 391 -23.71 -22.05 0.48
N TYR A 392 -24.39 -21.08 1.07
CA TYR A 392 -25.16 -21.26 2.32
C TYR A 392 -26.16 -22.43 2.28
N ARG A 393 -26.71 -22.78 1.08
CA ARG A 393 -27.62 -23.92 0.94
C ARG A 393 -26.92 -25.28 0.94
N TYR A 394 -25.61 -25.33 0.98
CA TYR A 394 -24.81 -26.57 1.12
C TYR A 394 -24.24 -26.73 2.52
N LEU A 395 -24.55 -25.80 3.44
CA LEU A 395 -24.15 -25.87 4.82
C LEU A 395 -25.22 -26.51 5.68
N PRO A 396 -24.87 -27.27 6.73
CA PRO A 396 -25.81 -27.95 7.65
C PRO A 396 -26.83 -27.00 8.28
N SER A 397 -26.42 -25.79 8.64
CA SER A 397 -27.28 -24.78 9.27
C SER A 397 -28.51 -24.43 8.46
N TYR A 398 -28.45 -24.49 7.12
CA TYR A 398 -29.60 -24.23 6.25
C TYR A 398 -30.72 -25.28 6.43
N TYR A 399 -30.35 -26.51 6.77
CA TYR A 399 -31.25 -27.64 7.01
C TYR A 399 -31.32 -28.04 8.48
N GLN A 400 -31.09 -27.08 9.38
CA GLN A 400 -31.06 -27.38 10.81
C GLN A 400 -32.32 -28.12 11.29
N GLY A 401 -32.12 -29.16 12.09
CA GLY A 401 -33.19 -29.99 12.63
C GLY A 401 -33.80 -31.00 11.66
N THR A 402 -33.26 -31.18 10.46
CA THR A 402 -33.66 -32.18 9.46
C THR A 402 -32.63 -33.30 9.30
N THR A 403 -33.05 -34.45 8.75
CA THR A 403 -32.12 -35.54 8.40
C THR A 403 -31.10 -35.13 7.34
N THR A 404 -31.45 -34.23 6.45
CA THR A 404 -30.54 -33.65 5.46
C THR A 404 -29.45 -32.85 6.12
N GLY A 405 -29.78 -32.03 7.13
CA GLY A 405 -28.81 -31.25 7.90
C GLY A 405 -27.82 -32.16 8.63
N ALA A 406 -28.29 -33.20 9.30
CA ALA A 406 -27.39 -34.17 9.96
C ALA A 406 -26.48 -34.90 8.97
N TRP A 407 -26.99 -35.30 7.80
CA TRP A 407 -26.18 -35.95 6.77
C TRP A 407 -25.12 -34.98 6.21
N LEU A 408 -25.48 -33.72 5.95
CA LEU A 408 -24.56 -32.70 5.49
C LEU A 408 -23.44 -32.44 6.50
N GLU A 409 -23.80 -32.39 7.81
CA GLU A 409 -22.81 -32.19 8.87
C GLU A 409 -21.79 -33.34 8.90
N GLU A 410 -22.26 -34.59 8.84
CA GLU A 410 -21.39 -35.76 8.77
C GLU A 410 -20.52 -35.75 7.50
N ALA A 411 -21.12 -35.43 6.34
CA ALA A 411 -20.41 -35.36 5.07
C ALA A 411 -19.32 -34.25 5.08
N TRP A 412 -19.60 -33.08 5.67
CA TRP A 412 -18.64 -32.03 5.86
C TRP A 412 -17.52 -32.45 6.82
N LEU A 413 -17.82 -33.01 7.99
CA LEU A 413 -16.85 -33.45 8.99
C LEU A 413 -15.91 -34.53 8.44
N SER A 414 -16.44 -35.48 7.64
CA SER A 414 -15.64 -36.55 7.02
C SER A 414 -15.03 -36.19 5.67
N ASN A 415 -15.44 -35.06 5.07
CA ASN A 415 -15.09 -34.66 3.70
C ASN A 415 -15.48 -35.74 2.64
N THR A 416 -16.63 -36.37 2.84
CA THR A 416 -17.16 -37.38 1.92
C THR A 416 -17.27 -36.78 0.52
N ASP A 417 -16.81 -37.51 -0.49
CA ASP A 417 -16.81 -37.11 -1.90
C ASP A 417 -16.17 -35.73 -2.18
N ASN A 418 -15.25 -35.31 -1.31
CA ASN A 418 -14.60 -33.98 -1.39
C ASN A 418 -15.59 -32.80 -1.33
N ILE A 419 -16.69 -32.91 -0.58
CA ILE A 419 -17.76 -31.91 -0.49
C ILE A 419 -17.25 -30.50 -0.13
N ARG A 420 -16.10 -30.40 0.54
CA ARG A 420 -15.45 -29.14 0.92
C ARG A 420 -14.77 -28.41 -0.24
N HIS A 421 -14.77 -28.99 -1.45
CA HIS A 421 -14.02 -28.52 -2.60
C HIS A 421 -14.91 -28.35 -3.83
N ILE A 422 -14.48 -27.50 -4.77
CA ILE A 422 -15.16 -27.39 -6.07
C ILE A 422 -15.08 -28.72 -6.79
N ASN A 423 -16.24 -29.30 -7.13
CA ASN A 423 -16.33 -30.53 -7.89
C ASN A 423 -16.23 -30.25 -9.41
N TRP A 424 -14.98 -30.13 -9.89
CA TRP A 424 -14.71 -29.84 -11.29
C TRP A 424 -15.30 -30.87 -12.25
N ASP A 425 -15.19 -32.16 -11.93
CA ASP A 425 -15.67 -33.22 -12.79
C ASP A 425 -17.20 -33.15 -12.99
N ASN A 426 -17.94 -32.82 -11.94
CA ASN A 426 -19.37 -32.57 -12.05
C ASN A 426 -19.70 -31.35 -12.92
N LEU A 427 -18.95 -30.24 -12.82
CA LEU A 427 -19.15 -29.08 -13.68
C LEU A 427 -18.91 -29.39 -15.15
N TYR A 428 -17.88 -30.19 -15.46
CA TYR A 428 -17.62 -30.70 -16.83
C TYR A 428 -18.72 -31.62 -17.30
N MET A 429 -19.19 -32.52 -16.45
CA MET A 429 -20.27 -33.48 -16.78
C MET A 429 -21.58 -32.72 -17.08
N ILE A 430 -21.94 -31.72 -16.26
CA ILE A 430 -23.13 -30.89 -16.44
C ILE A 430 -23.09 -30.19 -17.80
N ASN A 431 -21.98 -29.61 -18.19
CA ASN A 431 -21.84 -28.88 -19.46
C ASN A 431 -21.91 -29.84 -20.67
N ARG A 432 -21.23 -31.01 -20.62
CA ARG A 432 -21.23 -32.00 -21.68
C ARG A 432 -22.58 -32.65 -21.89
N ASN A 433 -23.42 -32.72 -20.87
CA ASN A 433 -24.77 -33.32 -20.93
C ASN A 433 -25.84 -32.29 -21.31
N GLN A 434 -25.50 -31.01 -21.56
CA GLN A 434 -26.48 -30.07 -22.05
C GLN A 434 -26.98 -30.47 -23.43
N PRO A 435 -28.31 -30.38 -23.70
CA PRO A 435 -28.84 -30.70 -25.03
C PRO A 435 -28.31 -29.71 -26.08
N ALA A 436 -28.09 -30.19 -27.28
CA ALA A 436 -27.81 -29.33 -28.41
C ALA A 436 -29.02 -28.39 -28.65
N ASN A 437 -28.76 -27.12 -28.84
CA ASN A 437 -29.80 -26.12 -29.06
C ASN A 437 -29.70 -25.56 -30.49
N ALA A 438 -30.66 -25.91 -31.34
CA ALA A 438 -30.69 -25.51 -32.72
C ALA A 438 -30.68 -23.97 -32.95
N ASN A 439 -31.15 -23.18 -31.97
CA ASN A 439 -31.17 -21.71 -32.06
C ASN A 439 -29.75 -21.11 -31.99
N TYR A 440 -28.78 -21.82 -31.44
CA TYR A 440 -27.42 -21.33 -31.24
C TYR A 440 -26.36 -22.12 -32.01
N GLY A 441 -26.74 -23.16 -32.77
CA GLY A 441 -25.82 -23.96 -33.57
C GLY A 441 -25.52 -25.34 -32.98
N GLU A 442 -24.59 -26.07 -33.60
CA GLU A 442 -24.16 -27.39 -33.12
C GLU A 442 -23.29 -27.26 -31.87
N GLY A 443 -23.37 -28.27 -30.99
CA GLY A 443 -22.60 -28.40 -29.78
C GLY A 443 -23.38 -28.16 -28.49
N HIS A 444 -22.66 -28.26 -27.34
CA HIS A 444 -23.23 -28.17 -26.01
C HIS A 444 -23.00 -26.77 -25.43
N ARG A 445 -24.07 -26.09 -25.01
CA ARG A 445 -23.99 -24.80 -24.30
C ARG A 445 -23.37 -25.01 -22.93
N SER A 446 -22.31 -24.28 -22.60
CA SER A 446 -21.83 -24.22 -21.23
C SER A 446 -22.82 -23.49 -20.35
N ILE A 447 -23.17 -24.06 -19.19
CA ILE A 447 -23.92 -23.38 -18.11
C ILE A 447 -23.04 -23.09 -16.90
N ASN A 448 -21.82 -23.60 -16.87
CA ASN A 448 -20.77 -23.25 -15.96
C ASN A 448 -19.50 -22.93 -16.76
N MET A 449 -18.79 -21.85 -16.40
CA MET A 449 -17.51 -21.54 -17.02
C MET A 449 -16.63 -20.73 -16.05
N ILE A 450 -15.35 -20.67 -16.37
CA ILE A 450 -14.42 -19.71 -15.77
C ILE A 450 -14.36 -18.49 -16.68
N GLU A 451 -14.74 -17.34 -16.15
CA GLU A 451 -14.51 -16.04 -16.76
C GLU A 451 -13.20 -15.43 -16.26
N GLU A 452 -12.62 -14.51 -17.01
CA GLU A 452 -11.55 -13.63 -16.56
C GLU A 452 -11.98 -12.18 -16.78
N ARG A 453 -12.01 -11.41 -15.68
CA ARG A 453 -12.36 -9.98 -15.69
C ARG A 453 -11.08 -9.20 -15.82
N HIS A 454 -11.02 -8.33 -16.79
CA HIS A 454 -9.85 -7.54 -17.12
C HIS A 454 -10.02 -6.08 -16.76
N ALA A 455 -8.90 -5.45 -16.36
CA ALA A 455 -8.73 -4.02 -16.22
C ALA A 455 -7.37 -3.66 -16.86
N ASP A 456 -7.32 -3.68 -18.17
CA ASP A 456 -6.09 -3.50 -18.96
C ASP A 456 -5.84 -2.02 -19.19
N GLN A 457 -4.74 -1.50 -18.68
CA GLN A 457 -4.50 -0.05 -18.65
C GLN A 457 -3.41 0.42 -19.61
N MET A 458 -3.56 1.69 -19.99
CA MET A 458 -2.53 2.51 -20.60
C MET A 458 -2.47 3.84 -19.83
N ASP A 459 -1.38 4.06 -19.11
CA ASP A 459 -1.20 5.18 -18.20
C ASP A 459 0.06 5.96 -18.55
N TRP A 460 -0.13 7.18 -19.03
CA TRP A 460 0.95 8.11 -19.38
C TRP A 460 1.04 9.23 -18.36
N ASN A 461 2.26 9.50 -17.89
CA ASN A 461 2.57 10.58 -16.98
C ASN A 461 3.68 11.48 -17.52
N LEU A 462 3.56 12.77 -17.29
CA LEU A 462 4.61 13.77 -17.43
C LEU A 462 4.73 14.54 -16.10
N TYR A 463 5.92 14.60 -15.58
CA TYR A 463 6.26 15.30 -14.36
C TYR A 463 7.39 16.27 -14.61
N THR A 464 7.27 17.50 -14.11
CA THR A 464 8.33 18.50 -14.11
C THR A 464 8.50 19.06 -12.71
N GLN A 465 9.73 19.30 -12.30
CA GLN A 465 10.05 19.92 -11.02
C GLN A 465 11.20 20.91 -11.20
N PHE A 466 10.99 22.10 -10.71
CA PHE A 466 12.01 23.14 -10.56
C PHE A 466 12.34 23.29 -9.08
N SER A 467 13.61 23.31 -8.73
CA SER A 467 14.10 23.52 -7.38
C SER A 467 15.16 24.64 -7.39
N HIS A 468 15.00 25.64 -6.52
CA HIS A 468 15.94 26.72 -6.37
C HIS A 468 16.28 26.99 -4.90
N LEU A 469 17.57 26.94 -4.58
CA LEU A 469 18.11 27.26 -3.26
C LEU A 469 18.66 28.70 -3.26
N PHE A 470 18.01 29.58 -2.51
CA PHE A 470 18.44 30.96 -2.35
C PHE A 470 19.70 31.07 -1.47
N LYS A 471 20.35 32.24 -1.53
CA LYS A 471 21.59 32.50 -0.74
C LYS A 471 21.36 32.47 0.77
N ASN A 472 20.18 32.81 1.22
CA ASN A 472 19.75 32.81 2.63
C ASN A 472 19.26 31.43 3.11
N ASN A 473 19.66 30.37 2.44
CA ASN A 473 19.24 28.99 2.78
C ASN A 473 17.73 28.75 2.78
N THR A 474 16.97 29.53 2.00
CA THR A 474 15.56 29.22 1.72
C THR A 474 15.46 28.47 0.42
N GLN A 475 14.46 27.59 0.29
CA GLN A 475 14.28 26.76 -0.90
C GLN A 475 12.88 26.96 -1.48
N LEU A 476 12.84 27.12 -2.80
CA LEU A 476 11.60 27.12 -3.59
C LEU A 476 11.59 25.87 -4.47
N ASN A 477 10.57 25.04 -4.28
CA ASN A 477 10.28 23.89 -5.14
C ASN A 477 8.93 24.10 -5.80
N GLY A 478 8.80 23.73 -7.05
CA GLY A 478 7.53 23.78 -7.74
C GLY A 478 7.54 22.86 -8.94
N GLY A 479 6.36 22.46 -9.38
CA GLY A 479 6.27 21.54 -10.49
C GLY A 479 4.88 21.42 -11.07
N VAL A 480 4.82 20.69 -12.20
CA VAL A 480 3.59 20.35 -12.90
C VAL A 480 3.57 18.85 -13.14
N ASN A 481 2.42 18.24 -12.91
CA ASN A 481 2.15 16.86 -13.27
C ASN A 481 0.97 16.81 -14.24
N ILE A 482 1.11 16.08 -15.34
CA ILE A 482 0.05 15.81 -16.32
C ILE A 482 -0.05 14.29 -16.44
N ARG A 483 -1.26 13.75 -16.28
CA ARG A 483 -1.50 12.32 -16.37
C ARG A 483 -2.73 12.02 -17.20
N ARG A 484 -2.61 11.02 -18.06
CA ARG A 484 -3.74 10.45 -18.79
C ARG A 484 -3.74 8.94 -18.64
N ASN A 485 -4.81 8.42 -18.06
CA ASN A 485 -5.05 7.00 -17.95
C ASN A 485 -6.28 6.61 -18.77
N ARG A 486 -6.17 5.49 -19.47
CA ARG A 486 -7.27 4.81 -20.14
C ARG A 486 -7.19 3.34 -19.78
N THR A 487 -8.21 2.84 -19.09
CA THR A 487 -8.31 1.44 -18.68
C THR A 487 -9.48 0.78 -19.40
N GLU A 488 -9.21 -0.32 -20.09
CA GLU A 488 -10.23 -1.15 -20.71
C GLU A 488 -10.74 -2.18 -19.70
N TYR A 489 -12.02 -2.14 -19.42
CA TYR A 489 -12.71 -3.10 -18.57
C TYR A 489 -13.56 -4.03 -19.43
N TYR A 490 -13.26 -5.31 -19.42
CA TYR A 490 -14.02 -6.32 -20.14
C TYR A 490 -14.00 -7.66 -19.41
N SER A 491 -14.93 -8.54 -19.75
CA SER A 491 -14.90 -9.93 -19.32
C SER A 491 -14.58 -10.84 -20.51
N GLN A 492 -13.81 -11.90 -20.28
CA GLN A 492 -13.37 -12.85 -21.29
C GLN A 492 -13.67 -14.28 -20.84
N VAL A 493 -14.03 -15.16 -21.78
CA VAL A 493 -14.18 -16.58 -21.53
C VAL A 493 -12.80 -17.21 -21.36
N LYS A 494 -12.48 -17.69 -20.15
CA LYS A 494 -11.20 -18.35 -19.87
C LYS A 494 -11.27 -19.87 -20.10
N ASP A 495 -12.34 -20.53 -19.64
CA ASP A 495 -12.55 -21.97 -19.79
C ASP A 495 -14.04 -22.30 -19.78
N LEU A 496 -14.50 -23.00 -20.79
CA LEU A 496 -15.91 -23.43 -20.96
C LEU A 496 -16.29 -24.66 -20.14
N LEU A 497 -15.36 -25.25 -19.40
CA LEU A 497 -15.55 -26.43 -18.55
C LEU A 497 -16.24 -27.60 -19.28
N GLY A 498 -15.78 -27.89 -20.49
CA GLY A 498 -16.22 -29.05 -21.28
C GLY A 498 -17.43 -28.83 -22.19
N GLY A 499 -18.04 -27.66 -22.21
CA GLY A 499 -18.99 -27.27 -23.25
C GLY A 499 -18.28 -26.64 -24.45
N ASP A 500 -19.03 -26.41 -25.53
CA ASP A 500 -18.50 -25.95 -26.80
C ASP A 500 -18.59 -24.42 -26.94
N TYR A 501 -19.56 -23.80 -26.28
CA TYR A 501 -19.79 -22.36 -26.33
C TYR A 501 -20.57 -21.85 -25.11
N TRP A 502 -20.48 -20.51 -24.88
CA TRP A 502 -21.35 -19.75 -23.99
C TRP A 502 -22.21 -18.79 -24.80
N VAL A 503 -23.46 -18.56 -24.38
CA VAL A 503 -24.35 -17.58 -25.02
C VAL A 503 -24.22 -16.25 -24.26
N ASP A 504 -23.84 -15.18 -24.95
CA ASP A 504 -23.62 -13.88 -24.36
C ASP A 504 -24.93 -13.08 -24.20
N ILE A 505 -25.60 -13.33 -23.10
CA ILE A 505 -26.81 -12.63 -22.66
C ILE A 505 -26.68 -12.18 -21.21
N ASP A 506 -27.43 -11.17 -20.83
CA ASP A 506 -27.58 -10.81 -19.43
C ASP A 506 -28.58 -11.78 -18.76
N LYS A 507 -28.03 -12.71 -17.99
CA LYS A 507 -28.79 -13.78 -17.34
C LYS A 507 -29.81 -13.28 -16.31
N PHE A 508 -29.59 -12.15 -15.70
CA PHE A 508 -30.53 -11.53 -14.74
C PHE A 508 -31.67 -10.84 -15.47
N ALA A 509 -31.34 -10.09 -16.53
CA ALA A 509 -32.36 -9.47 -17.39
C ALA A 509 -33.23 -10.53 -18.10
N GLU A 510 -32.64 -11.63 -18.60
CA GLU A 510 -33.38 -12.74 -19.19
C GLU A 510 -34.37 -13.35 -18.19
N ARG A 511 -33.94 -13.59 -16.94
CA ARG A 511 -34.79 -14.13 -15.90
C ARG A 511 -35.93 -13.18 -15.52
N ASP A 512 -35.61 -11.89 -15.34
CA ASP A 512 -36.54 -10.88 -14.81
C ASP A 512 -37.44 -10.29 -15.90
N LEU A 513 -36.98 -10.25 -17.16
CA LEU A 513 -37.62 -9.59 -18.30
C LEU A 513 -37.74 -10.51 -19.54
N GLY A 514 -37.75 -11.82 -19.36
CA GLY A 514 -37.58 -12.83 -20.40
C GLY A 514 -38.56 -12.79 -21.60
N ILE A 515 -39.64 -12.01 -21.52
CA ILE A 515 -40.57 -11.76 -22.66
C ILE A 515 -39.94 -10.77 -23.65
N ASP A 516 -39.07 -9.86 -23.21
CA ASP A 516 -38.41 -8.89 -24.06
C ASP A 516 -37.00 -9.38 -24.43
N ILE A 517 -36.90 -10.02 -25.60
CA ILE A 517 -35.64 -10.57 -26.12
C ILE A 517 -34.55 -9.49 -26.28
N ILE A 518 -34.91 -8.25 -26.53
CA ILE A 518 -33.98 -7.13 -26.70
C ILE A 518 -33.30 -6.80 -25.37
N SER A 519 -34.07 -6.75 -24.29
CA SER A 519 -33.61 -6.31 -22.97
C SER A 519 -32.43 -7.12 -22.44
N TYR A 520 -32.34 -8.41 -22.74
CA TYR A 520 -31.24 -9.22 -22.22
C TYR A 520 -30.01 -9.34 -23.13
N GLN A 521 -29.98 -8.64 -24.28
CA GLN A 521 -28.82 -8.64 -25.16
C GLN A 521 -27.65 -7.83 -24.58
N ASN A 522 -26.51 -8.45 -24.42
CA ASN A 522 -25.29 -7.74 -24.01
C ASN A 522 -24.67 -6.93 -25.15
N ASN A 523 -24.89 -7.33 -26.40
CA ASN A 523 -24.36 -6.66 -27.59
C ASN A 523 -25.45 -6.53 -28.66
N MET A 524 -26.12 -5.39 -28.68
CA MET A 524 -27.19 -5.09 -29.61
C MET A 524 -26.71 -4.93 -31.05
N ASP A 525 -25.49 -4.40 -31.27
CA ASP A 525 -24.94 -4.27 -32.62
C ASP A 525 -24.78 -5.65 -33.29
N TYR A 526 -24.40 -6.67 -32.50
CA TYR A 526 -24.38 -8.05 -32.99
C TYR A 526 -25.77 -8.59 -33.21
N TYR A 527 -26.70 -8.37 -32.27
CA TYR A 527 -28.07 -8.85 -32.38
C TYR A 527 -28.82 -8.23 -33.58
N GLU A 528 -28.70 -6.93 -33.79
CA GLU A 528 -29.30 -6.21 -34.94
C GLU A 528 -28.79 -6.78 -36.28
N LYS A 529 -27.53 -7.21 -36.33
CA LYS A 529 -26.89 -7.78 -37.52
C LYS A 529 -27.27 -9.23 -37.81
N TYR A 530 -27.38 -10.07 -36.76
CA TYR A 530 -27.49 -11.52 -36.90
C TYR A 530 -28.81 -12.11 -36.38
N GLY A 531 -29.65 -11.32 -35.73
CA GLY A 531 -30.96 -11.76 -35.20
C GLY A 531 -30.88 -12.72 -34.01
N LYS A 532 -29.70 -12.88 -33.40
CA LYS A 532 -29.48 -13.77 -32.27
C LYS A 532 -28.33 -13.24 -31.38
N ALA A 533 -28.32 -13.71 -30.12
CA ALA A 533 -27.23 -13.41 -29.21
C ALA A 533 -25.87 -13.96 -29.67
N PRO A 534 -24.75 -13.33 -29.36
CA PRO A 534 -23.43 -13.85 -29.68
C PRO A 534 -23.19 -15.22 -29.03
N ILE A 535 -22.58 -16.12 -29.78
CA ILE A 535 -21.96 -17.32 -29.28
C ILE A 535 -20.49 -17.02 -29.04
N VAL A 536 -20.02 -17.17 -27.81
CA VAL A 536 -18.64 -16.86 -27.43
C VAL A 536 -17.91 -18.13 -27.01
N ARG A 537 -16.63 -18.17 -27.34
CA ARG A 537 -15.72 -19.30 -27.08
C ARG A 537 -14.54 -18.82 -26.25
N LYS A 538 -13.67 -19.74 -25.86
CA LYS A 538 -12.46 -19.43 -25.10
C LYS A 538 -11.65 -18.34 -25.79
N GLY A 539 -11.37 -17.26 -25.07
CA GLY A 539 -10.63 -16.11 -25.55
C GLY A 539 -11.52 -14.96 -26.04
N ASP A 540 -12.82 -15.19 -26.26
CA ASP A 540 -13.74 -14.14 -26.71
C ASP A 540 -14.18 -13.26 -25.53
N LYS A 541 -14.34 -11.96 -25.78
CA LYS A 541 -14.98 -11.03 -24.84
C LYS A 541 -16.48 -11.31 -24.76
N TYR A 542 -17.04 -11.12 -23.58
CA TYR A 542 -18.45 -11.29 -23.34
C TYR A 542 -18.93 -10.39 -22.21
N SER A 543 -20.23 -10.30 -22.03
CA SER A 543 -20.93 -9.54 -20.99
C SER A 543 -20.75 -8.03 -21.07
N TYR A 544 -19.56 -7.49 -20.98
CA TYR A 544 -19.32 -6.02 -21.05
C TYR A 544 -17.94 -5.71 -21.65
N ASP A 545 -17.87 -4.53 -22.28
CA ASP A 545 -16.63 -3.92 -22.76
C ASP A 545 -16.78 -2.39 -22.73
N TYR A 546 -15.91 -1.71 -21.95
CA TYR A 546 -15.90 -0.26 -21.82
C TYR A 546 -14.54 0.26 -21.39
N TYR A 547 -14.27 1.52 -21.69
CA TYR A 547 -13.12 2.24 -21.17
C TYR A 547 -13.51 3.13 -20.01
N GLY A 548 -12.72 3.11 -18.93
CA GLY A 548 -12.60 4.17 -17.97
C GLY A 548 -11.51 5.14 -18.41
N ASN A 549 -11.79 6.43 -18.39
CA ASN A 549 -10.84 7.47 -18.76
C ASN A 549 -10.66 8.43 -17.61
N VAL A 550 -9.40 8.75 -17.30
CA VAL A 550 -9.01 9.71 -16.27
C VAL A 550 -7.94 10.64 -16.83
N PHE A 551 -8.17 11.93 -16.70
CA PHE A 551 -7.20 12.97 -17.01
C PHE A 551 -6.98 13.82 -15.77
N HIS A 552 -5.72 14.01 -15.38
CA HIS A 552 -5.33 14.91 -14.29
C HIS A 552 -4.26 15.88 -14.76
N THR A 553 -4.37 17.12 -14.34
CA THR A 553 -3.26 18.09 -14.39
C THR A 553 -3.18 18.81 -13.06
N ARG A 554 -1.97 18.95 -12.52
CA ARG A 554 -1.73 19.56 -11.21
C ARG A 554 -0.50 20.45 -11.28
N GLY A 555 -0.59 21.63 -10.69
CA GLY A 555 0.54 22.52 -10.46
C GLY A 555 0.72 22.72 -8.96
N TRP A 556 1.95 22.65 -8.48
CA TRP A 556 2.25 22.79 -7.07
C TRP A 556 3.47 23.67 -6.83
N LEU A 557 3.52 24.25 -5.62
CA LEU A 557 4.60 25.11 -5.15
C LEU A 557 4.84 24.87 -3.68
N GLN A 558 6.10 24.83 -3.27
CA GLN A 558 6.55 24.73 -1.87
C GLN A 558 7.61 25.77 -1.61
N TYR A 559 7.52 26.44 -0.47
CA TYR A 559 8.53 27.37 0.01
C TYR A 559 8.97 26.99 1.41
N ASP A 560 10.26 26.71 1.57
CA ASP A 560 10.91 26.31 2.81
C ASP A 560 11.85 27.42 3.28
N PHE A 561 11.63 27.93 4.50
CA PHE A 561 12.38 29.07 5.04
C PHE A 561 12.43 29.06 6.55
N HIS A 562 13.44 29.73 7.11
CA HIS A 562 13.55 29.98 8.54
C HIS A 562 12.82 31.27 8.89
N LEU A 563 11.79 31.18 9.75
CA LEU A 563 11.09 32.32 10.30
C LEU A 563 11.86 32.91 11.47
N LEU A 564 12.48 32.04 12.26
CA LEU A 564 13.41 32.34 13.36
C LEU A 564 14.59 31.37 13.22
N HIS A 565 15.72 31.63 13.87
CA HIS A 565 16.91 30.77 13.80
C HIS A 565 16.66 29.32 14.20
N ASN A 566 15.60 29.06 14.97
CA ASN A 566 15.22 27.73 15.45
C ASN A 566 13.81 27.33 15.00
N LEU A 567 13.18 28.12 14.13
CA LEU A 567 11.84 27.83 13.59
C LEU A 567 11.87 27.79 12.07
N GLN A 568 11.85 26.59 11.53
CA GLN A 568 11.70 26.34 10.11
C GLN A 568 10.23 26.22 9.74
N VAL A 569 9.85 26.85 8.65
CA VAL A 569 8.47 26.84 8.12
C VAL A 569 8.51 26.39 6.68
N LYS A 570 7.70 25.38 6.35
CA LYS A 570 7.50 24.92 4.98
C LYS A 570 6.03 25.11 4.62
N LEU A 571 5.76 25.93 3.63
CA LEU A 571 4.42 26.19 3.10
C LEU A 571 4.28 25.57 1.73
N GLY A 572 3.16 24.91 1.46
CA GLY A 572 2.92 24.27 0.17
C GLY A 572 1.48 24.39 -0.29
N GLY A 573 1.31 24.55 -1.59
CA GLY A 573 0.03 24.59 -2.25
C GLY A 573 0.04 23.82 -3.56
N GLU A 574 -1.09 23.20 -3.89
CA GLU A 574 -1.35 22.50 -5.14
C GLU A 574 -2.74 22.90 -5.65
N ILE A 575 -2.85 23.13 -6.93
CA ILE A 575 -4.12 23.29 -7.63
C ILE A 575 -4.13 22.34 -8.83
N GLY A 576 -5.26 21.72 -9.09
CA GLY A 576 -5.37 20.76 -10.16
C GLY A 576 -6.77 20.68 -10.75
N TYR A 577 -6.84 20.03 -11.89
CA TYR A 577 -8.06 19.70 -12.59
C TYR A 577 -8.08 18.20 -12.86
N ALA A 578 -9.21 17.56 -12.57
CA ALA A 578 -9.46 16.15 -12.83
C ALA A 578 -10.72 15.99 -13.67
N SER A 579 -10.65 15.16 -14.70
CA SER A 579 -11.77 14.82 -15.57
C SER A 579 -11.91 13.30 -15.68
N LEU A 580 -13.11 12.80 -15.41
CA LEU A 580 -13.43 11.37 -15.40
C LEU A 580 -14.59 11.12 -16.36
N TRP A 581 -14.50 10.09 -17.22
CA TRP A 581 -15.62 9.66 -18.05
C TRP A 581 -15.53 8.19 -18.41
N ARG A 582 -16.68 7.56 -18.61
CA ARG A 582 -16.82 6.22 -19.13
C ARG A 582 -17.04 6.30 -20.66
N HIS A 583 -16.47 5.35 -21.41
CA HIS A 583 -16.75 5.15 -22.82
C HIS A 583 -17.20 3.71 -23.05
N GLY A 584 -18.49 3.49 -23.26
CA GLY A 584 -19.06 2.17 -23.56
C GLY A 584 -18.78 1.73 -24.98
N ILE A 585 -18.24 0.52 -25.17
CA ILE A 585 -18.01 -0.05 -26.48
C ILE A 585 -19.29 -0.71 -27.01
N TRP A 586 -19.95 -1.49 -26.16
CA TRP A 586 -21.15 -2.23 -26.56
C TRP A 586 -22.43 -1.52 -26.21
N LYS A 587 -23.39 -1.54 -27.13
CA LYS A 587 -24.77 -1.12 -26.93
C LYS A 587 -25.53 -2.24 -26.21
N LYS A 588 -25.99 -1.97 -24.99
CA LYS A 588 -26.76 -2.92 -24.17
C LYS A 588 -28.24 -2.85 -24.47
N GLY A 589 -28.92 -4.02 -24.55
CA GLY A 589 -30.37 -4.07 -24.72
C GLY A 589 -31.14 -3.40 -23.59
N LEU A 590 -30.67 -3.53 -22.33
CA LEU A 590 -31.27 -2.84 -21.18
C LEU A 590 -31.20 -1.32 -21.27
N PHE A 591 -30.18 -0.76 -21.91
CA PHE A 591 -29.88 0.67 -21.91
C PHE A 591 -29.44 1.16 -23.28
N LEU A 592 -30.34 1.03 -24.26
CA LEU A 592 -30.09 1.31 -25.69
C LEU A 592 -29.47 2.68 -25.95
N ASN A 593 -29.87 3.70 -25.16
CA ASN A 593 -29.45 5.09 -25.32
C ASN A 593 -28.46 5.57 -24.25
N ASN A 594 -28.05 4.69 -23.32
CA ASN A 594 -27.23 5.08 -22.16
C ASN A 594 -26.11 4.09 -21.84
N SER A 595 -25.69 3.26 -22.79
CA SER A 595 -24.66 2.23 -22.55
C SER A 595 -23.46 2.36 -23.48
N GLN A 596 -23.62 2.82 -24.71
CA GLN A 596 -22.58 2.99 -25.72
C GLN A 596 -22.10 4.45 -25.79
N GLY A 597 -20.85 4.66 -26.17
CA GLY A 597 -20.25 5.99 -26.29
C GLY A 597 -19.88 6.63 -24.94
N ASP A 598 -19.58 7.93 -24.98
CA ASP A 598 -19.11 8.67 -23.81
C ASP A 598 -20.25 9.01 -22.85
N SER A 599 -19.98 8.79 -21.56
CA SER A 599 -20.79 9.36 -20.49
C SER A 599 -20.59 10.88 -20.41
N GLN A 600 -21.43 11.55 -19.63
CA GLN A 600 -21.14 12.91 -19.20
C GLN A 600 -19.79 12.92 -18.49
N LYS A 601 -18.89 13.85 -18.89
CA LYS A 601 -17.62 14.08 -18.18
C LYS A 601 -17.89 14.65 -16.80
N GLN A 602 -17.16 14.13 -15.84
CA GLN A 602 -17.17 14.60 -14.47
C GLN A 602 -15.89 15.39 -14.23
N ASP A 603 -16.03 16.70 -14.16
CA ASP A 603 -14.93 17.65 -14.07
C ASP A 603 -14.83 18.21 -12.66
N TYR A 604 -13.65 18.16 -12.06
CA TYR A 604 -13.41 18.56 -10.68
C TYR A 604 -12.20 19.48 -10.57
N LEU A 605 -12.35 20.56 -9.81
CA LEU A 605 -11.25 21.37 -9.32
C LEU A 605 -10.71 20.71 -8.04
N THR A 606 -9.42 20.42 -8.01
CA THR A 606 -8.73 19.88 -6.84
C THR A 606 -7.75 20.89 -6.29
N TYR A 607 -7.54 20.90 -4.98
CA TYR A 607 -6.54 21.74 -4.35
C TYR A 607 -6.06 21.18 -3.02
N LYS A 608 -4.82 21.51 -2.67
CA LYS A 608 -4.21 21.16 -1.38
C LYS A 608 -3.46 22.37 -0.85
N ALA A 609 -3.56 22.60 0.46
CA ALA A 609 -2.74 23.57 1.18
C ALA A 609 -2.16 22.88 2.41
N LYS A 610 -0.84 22.98 2.58
CA LYS A 610 -0.13 22.42 3.75
C LYS A 610 0.78 23.46 4.35
N ALA A 611 0.94 23.38 5.69
CA ALA A 611 2.00 24.06 6.41
C ALA A 611 2.66 23.07 7.37
N ASN A 612 3.97 23.00 7.32
CA ASN A 612 4.79 22.24 8.25
C ASN A 612 5.65 23.21 9.05
N LEU A 613 5.61 23.13 10.37
CA LEU A 613 6.39 23.93 11.31
C LEU A 613 7.34 22.99 12.03
N ARG A 614 8.59 23.37 12.12
CA ARG A 614 9.61 22.64 12.86
C ARG A 614 10.36 23.59 13.78
N TYR A 615 10.26 23.34 15.08
CA TYR A 615 10.94 24.11 16.09
C TYR A 615 12.04 23.28 16.74
N ILE A 616 13.29 23.68 16.54
CA ILE A 616 14.48 23.02 17.08
C ILE A 616 14.89 23.74 18.36
N LEU A 617 14.60 23.14 19.50
CA LEU A 617 15.00 23.68 20.80
C LEU A 617 16.49 23.43 21.05
N SER A 618 17.00 22.27 20.63
CA SER A 618 18.40 21.90 20.66
C SER A 618 18.62 20.69 19.73
N SER A 619 19.84 20.23 19.53
CA SER A 619 20.16 19.00 18.80
C SER A 619 19.43 17.75 19.33
N ALA A 620 19.03 17.76 20.62
CA ALA A 620 18.30 16.67 21.25
C ALA A 620 16.78 16.79 21.15
N HIS A 621 16.23 18.00 21.05
CA HIS A 621 14.81 18.29 21.21
C HIS A 621 14.24 18.98 19.97
N ASN A 622 13.32 18.32 19.30
CA ASN A 622 12.65 18.81 18.10
C ASN A 622 11.13 18.70 18.25
N PHE A 623 10.41 19.77 17.90
CA PHE A 623 8.96 19.83 17.86
C PHE A 623 8.51 20.05 16.42
N GLU A 624 7.51 19.33 15.98
CA GLU A 624 6.89 19.46 14.67
C GLU A 624 5.39 19.66 14.79
N ALA A 625 4.82 20.51 13.95
CA ALA A 625 3.38 20.67 13.83
C ALA A 625 3.02 20.82 12.35
N ASN A 626 2.04 20.06 11.92
CA ASN A 626 1.64 20.00 10.53
C ASN A 626 0.13 20.23 10.41
N VAL A 627 -0.29 20.95 9.37
CA VAL A 627 -1.69 21.16 9.03
C VAL A 627 -1.90 20.95 7.53
N VAL A 628 -3.03 20.36 7.17
CA VAL A 628 -3.46 20.18 5.79
C VAL A 628 -4.93 20.47 5.62
N TYR A 629 -5.28 21.12 4.52
CA TYR A 629 -6.61 21.13 3.97
C TYR A 629 -6.54 20.74 2.48
N MET A 630 -7.33 19.75 2.08
CA MET A 630 -7.32 19.26 0.71
C MET A 630 -8.73 18.92 0.21
N GLN A 631 -8.90 19.06 -1.10
CA GLN A 631 -10.07 18.64 -1.85
C GLN A 631 -9.60 17.85 -3.06
N ASP A 632 -10.03 16.58 -3.15
CA ASP A 632 -9.69 15.69 -4.25
C ASP A 632 -10.93 15.19 -5.00
N ALA A 633 -10.74 14.77 -6.26
CA ALA A 633 -11.77 14.15 -7.06
C ALA A 633 -12.11 12.75 -6.52
N PRO A 634 -13.36 12.27 -6.69
CA PRO A 634 -13.70 10.89 -6.38
C PRO A 634 -12.95 9.93 -7.33
N SER A 635 -12.76 8.67 -6.88
CA SER A 635 -12.23 7.63 -7.77
C SER A 635 -13.21 7.33 -8.92
N PHE A 636 -12.69 6.81 -10.04
CA PHE A 636 -13.54 6.38 -11.15
C PHE A 636 -14.61 5.36 -10.71
N GLN A 637 -14.25 4.43 -9.85
CA GLN A 637 -15.17 3.42 -9.33
C GLN A 637 -16.30 4.00 -8.49
N SER A 638 -16.07 5.10 -7.79
CA SER A 638 -17.09 5.79 -6.99
C SER A 638 -17.94 6.75 -7.82
N ALA A 639 -17.44 7.16 -8.99
CA ALA A 639 -18.12 8.16 -9.85
C ALA A 639 -19.30 7.56 -10.63
N PHE A 640 -19.31 6.25 -10.89
CA PHE A 640 -20.33 5.58 -11.70
C PHE A 640 -21.05 4.48 -10.89
N VAL A 641 -22.39 4.40 -11.05
CA VAL A 641 -23.23 3.42 -10.33
C VAL A 641 -22.96 2.00 -10.83
N SER A 642 -23.05 1.79 -12.13
CA SER A 642 -22.89 0.49 -12.79
C SER A 642 -22.14 0.63 -14.12
N PRO A 643 -20.82 0.86 -14.08
CA PRO A 643 -20.08 1.12 -15.31
C PRO A 643 -20.01 -0.07 -16.28
N ARG A 644 -20.35 -1.29 -15.83
CA ARG A 644 -20.46 -2.48 -16.69
C ARG A 644 -21.66 -2.44 -17.61
N THR A 645 -22.72 -1.74 -17.20
CA THR A 645 -24.02 -1.74 -17.91
C THR A 645 -24.35 -0.41 -18.54
N ARG A 646 -24.03 0.73 -17.87
CA ARG A 646 -24.52 2.06 -18.30
C ARG A 646 -23.64 3.22 -17.87
N ASN A 647 -23.99 4.41 -18.37
CA ASN A 647 -23.24 5.66 -18.18
C ASN A 647 -23.67 6.47 -16.92
N ASP A 648 -24.55 5.92 -16.07
CA ASP A 648 -25.12 6.65 -14.94
C ASP A 648 -24.06 7.03 -13.90
N ILE A 649 -24.10 8.31 -13.52
CA ILE A 649 -23.26 8.89 -12.48
C ILE A 649 -23.84 8.55 -11.10
N THR A 650 -23.00 8.33 -10.13
CA THR A 650 -23.41 8.03 -8.76
C THR A 650 -24.15 9.22 -8.13
N PRO A 651 -25.38 9.00 -7.61
CA PRO A 651 -26.13 10.06 -6.95
C PRO A 651 -25.38 10.70 -5.81
N GLY A 652 -25.25 12.03 -5.86
CA GLY A 652 -24.61 12.82 -4.82
C GLY A 652 -23.08 12.71 -4.77
N VAL A 653 -22.44 12.16 -5.81
CA VAL A 653 -21.00 12.16 -5.95
C VAL A 653 -20.45 13.59 -6.04
N THR A 654 -19.43 13.89 -5.29
CA THR A 654 -18.73 15.17 -5.28
C THR A 654 -17.27 14.98 -4.84
N THR A 655 -16.52 16.08 -4.78
CA THR A 655 -15.14 16.07 -4.27
C THR A 655 -15.09 15.73 -2.79
N GLU A 656 -14.14 14.89 -2.43
CA GLU A 656 -13.81 14.60 -1.04
C GLU A 656 -13.01 15.74 -0.43
N LYS A 657 -13.32 16.09 0.83
CA LYS A 657 -12.63 17.14 1.58
C LYS A 657 -12.00 16.57 2.83
N ILE A 658 -10.73 16.87 3.04
CA ILE A 658 -9.95 16.38 4.18
C ILE A 658 -9.30 17.58 4.89
N PHE A 659 -9.47 17.60 6.20
CA PHE A 659 -8.73 18.50 7.08
C PHE A 659 -7.97 17.65 8.10
N GLY A 660 -6.67 17.94 8.28
CA GLY A 660 -5.82 17.20 9.21
C GLY A 660 -4.83 18.12 9.93
N VAL A 661 -4.58 17.81 11.18
CA VAL A 661 -3.52 18.41 12.00
C VAL A 661 -2.78 17.29 12.73
N ASP A 662 -1.47 17.43 12.87
CA ASP A 662 -0.67 16.62 13.79
C ASP A 662 0.41 17.46 14.46
N ALA A 663 0.85 16.99 15.63
CA ALA A 663 1.99 17.56 16.34
C ALA A 663 2.83 16.43 16.92
N SER A 664 4.14 16.55 16.83
CA SER A 664 5.10 15.55 17.27
C SER A 664 6.22 16.19 18.09
N TYR A 665 6.65 15.48 19.11
CA TYR A 665 7.87 15.78 19.85
C TYR A 665 8.85 14.64 19.64
N ASN A 666 10.04 14.95 19.16
CA ASN A 666 11.13 14.03 18.91
C ASN A 666 12.27 14.32 19.91
N LEU A 667 12.74 13.28 20.59
CA LEU A 667 13.84 13.33 21.53
C LEU A 667 14.96 12.40 21.07
N ARG A 668 16.20 12.90 21.05
CA ARG A 668 17.39 12.11 20.78
C ARG A 668 18.53 12.51 21.71
N ILE A 669 19.02 11.58 22.50
CA ILE A 669 20.17 11.75 23.39
C ILE A 669 21.10 10.57 23.14
N GLY A 670 22.14 10.78 22.32
CA GLY A 670 22.97 9.68 21.83
C GLY A 670 22.11 8.64 21.10
N ASP A 671 22.24 7.38 21.48
CA ASP A 671 21.44 6.27 20.90
C ASP A 671 20.02 6.16 21.47
N PHE A 672 19.67 6.91 22.52
CA PHE A 672 18.29 6.97 23.01
C PHE A 672 17.46 7.83 22.08
N LYS A 673 16.36 7.25 21.57
CA LYS A 673 15.41 7.92 20.68
C LYS A 673 13.99 7.71 21.19
N ALA A 674 13.20 8.78 21.20
CA ALA A 674 11.79 8.71 21.54
C ALA A 674 10.96 9.69 20.69
N ARG A 675 9.72 9.32 20.43
CA ARG A 675 8.74 10.14 19.73
C ARG A 675 7.39 10.06 20.44
N LEU A 676 6.74 11.21 20.54
CA LEU A 676 5.33 11.34 20.94
C LEU A 676 4.62 12.14 19.84
N SER A 677 3.51 11.64 19.33
CA SER A 677 2.69 12.33 18.32
C SER A 677 1.22 12.29 18.68
N GLY A 678 0.52 13.42 18.46
CA GLY A 678 -0.93 13.48 18.50
C GLY A 678 -1.47 13.93 17.14
N TYR A 679 -2.64 13.42 16.74
CA TYR A 679 -3.22 13.76 15.44
C TYR A 679 -4.76 13.85 15.50
N TYR A 680 -5.31 14.64 14.58
CA TYR A 680 -6.74 14.74 14.33
C TYR A 680 -6.99 14.96 12.83
N THR A 681 -7.87 14.16 12.22
CA THR A 681 -8.22 14.26 10.81
C THR A 681 -9.70 14.05 10.59
N THR A 682 -10.30 14.85 9.72
CA THR A 682 -11.68 14.70 9.29
C THR A 682 -11.78 14.46 7.79
N PHE A 683 -12.67 13.56 7.42
CA PHE A 683 -13.05 13.27 6.04
C PHE A 683 -14.50 13.67 5.84
N LYS A 684 -14.80 14.33 4.73
CA LYS A 684 -16.15 14.74 4.36
C LYS A 684 -16.45 14.43 2.91
N ASP A 685 -17.71 14.16 2.66
CA ASP A 685 -18.28 14.00 1.32
C ASP A 685 -17.71 12.81 0.54
N GLN A 686 -17.25 11.74 1.24
CA GLN A 686 -16.83 10.50 0.58
C GLN A 686 -18.02 9.78 -0.03
N THR A 687 -17.77 9.11 -1.16
CA THR A 687 -18.75 8.32 -1.91
C THR A 687 -18.27 6.87 -2.02
N LYS A 688 -19.20 5.91 -1.85
CA LYS A 688 -18.93 4.47 -1.98
C LYS A 688 -20.07 3.78 -2.71
N VAL A 689 -19.77 2.98 -3.72
CA VAL A 689 -20.74 2.15 -4.45
C VAL A 689 -20.41 0.68 -4.22
N ILE A 690 -21.42 -0.13 -3.90
CA ILE A 690 -21.29 -1.56 -3.66
C ILE A 690 -22.32 -2.28 -4.51
N SER A 691 -21.89 -3.18 -5.38
CA SER A 691 -22.77 -4.02 -6.18
C SER A 691 -22.92 -5.40 -5.55
N TYR A 692 -24.13 -5.89 -5.43
CA TYR A 692 -24.45 -7.16 -4.78
C TYR A 692 -25.71 -7.79 -5.35
N TYR A 693 -25.90 -9.09 -5.10
CA TYR A 693 -27.16 -9.76 -5.37
C TYR A 693 -28.11 -9.61 -4.15
N ASP A 694 -29.23 -8.95 -4.37
CA ASP A 694 -30.26 -8.74 -3.35
C ASP A 694 -31.19 -9.96 -3.32
N ASP A 695 -31.08 -10.76 -2.25
CA ASP A 695 -31.91 -11.97 -2.07
C ASP A 695 -33.36 -11.63 -1.74
N VAL A 696 -33.64 -10.44 -1.23
CA VAL A 696 -34.99 -9.96 -0.89
C VAL A 696 -35.76 -9.59 -2.14
N GLU A 697 -35.14 -8.83 -3.02
CA GLU A 697 -35.71 -8.38 -4.29
C GLU A 697 -35.40 -9.35 -5.43
N ALA A 698 -34.61 -10.41 -5.15
CA ALA A 698 -34.16 -11.43 -6.10
C ALA A 698 -33.50 -10.87 -7.37
N THR A 699 -32.78 -9.76 -7.26
CA THR A 699 -32.16 -9.05 -8.39
C THR A 699 -30.78 -8.54 -8.06
N PHE A 700 -29.99 -8.17 -9.08
CA PHE A 700 -28.71 -7.52 -8.88
C PHE A 700 -28.91 -6.03 -8.61
N SER A 701 -28.32 -5.52 -7.53
CA SER A 701 -28.51 -4.16 -7.04
C SER A 701 -27.18 -3.44 -6.80
N ASN A 702 -27.20 -2.11 -6.97
CA ASN A 702 -26.13 -1.22 -6.64
C ASN A 702 -26.52 -0.33 -5.47
N PHE A 703 -25.74 -0.36 -4.39
CA PHE A 703 -25.94 0.42 -3.19
C PHE A 703 -24.96 1.59 -3.21
N ALA A 704 -25.43 2.78 -3.57
CA ALA A 704 -24.64 3.99 -3.66
C ALA A 704 -24.80 4.83 -2.41
N MET A 705 -23.70 5.08 -1.68
CA MET A 705 -23.67 5.96 -0.51
C MET A 705 -22.92 7.24 -0.84
N SER A 706 -23.44 8.38 -0.40
CA SER A 706 -22.81 9.69 -0.56
C SER A 706 -22.84 10.52 0.72
N GLY A 707 -21.91 11.47 0.82
CA GLY A 707 -21.80 12.34 1.99
C GLY A 707 -21.29 11.60 3.24
N ILE A 708 -20.48 10.54 3.08
CA ILE A 708 -19.88 9.82 4.20
C ILE A 708 -18.87 10.75 4.88
N ARG A 709 -18.91 10.79 6.23
CA ARG A 709 -17.98 11.58 7.05
C ARG A 709 -17.34 10.69 8.10
N LYS A 710 -16.02 10.89 8.29
CA LYS A 710 -15.23 10.17 9.29
C LYS A 710 -14.39 11.15 10.11
N GLN A 711 -14.01 10.72 11.29
CA GLN A 711 -13.07 11.42 12.19
C GLN A 711 -12.08 10.40 12.72
N HIS A 712 -10.79 10.73 12.58
CA HIS A 712 -9.69 9.93 13.09
C HIS A 712 -8.87 10.80 14.04
N PHE A 713 -8.64 10.34 15.26
CA PHE A 713 -7.78 11.02 16.22
C PHE A 713 -7.10 10.02 17.15
N GLY A 714 -5.93 10.39 17.65
CA GLY A 714 -5.19 9.49 18.52
C GLY A 714 -3.80 9.98 18.88
N LEU A 715 -3.06 9.07 19.51
CA LEU A 715 -1.70 9.25 19.99
C LEU A 715 -0.82 8.10 19.51
N GLU A 716 0.43 8.44 19.17
CA GLU A 716 1.49 7.51 18.81
C GLU A 716 2.69 7.78 19.72
N VAL A 717 3.24 6.76 20.34
CA VAL A 717 4.44 6.84 21.19
C VAL A 717 5.40 5.75 20.75
N ALA A 718 6.68 6.06 20.63
CA ALA A 718 7.70 5.04 20.45
C ALA A 718 9.01 5.45 21.10
N ALA A 719 9.78 4.46 21.52
CA ALA A 719 11.11 4.67 22.05
C ALA A 719 12.06 3.53 21.69
N SER A 720 13.34 3.87 21.55
CA SER A 720 14.46 2.93 21.46
C SER A 720 15.48 3.30 22.53
N ILE A 721 15.66 2.40 23.49
CA ILE A 721 16.45 2.62 24.70
C ILE A 721 17.67 1.71 24.64
N PRO A 722 18.88 2.20 24.47
CA PRO A 722 20.09 1.39 24.57
C PRO A 722 20.25 0.92 26.02
N LEU A 723 20.43 -0.39 26.23
CA LEU A 723 20.62 -0.97 27.57
C LEU A 723 22.08 -1.26 27.86
N TYR A 724 22.72 -2.10 27.06
CA TYR A 724 24.10 -2.51 27.25
C TYR A 724 24.70 -3.12 25.99
N GLN A 725 25.90 -2.69 25.58
CA GLN A 725 26.75 -3.28 24.51
C GLN A 725 26.00 -3.93 23.32
N GLY A 726 25.19 -3.13 22.64
CA GLY A 726 24.42 -3.58 21.48
C GLY A 726 23.05 -4.19 21.80
N LEU A 727 22.65 -4.26 23.07
CA LEU A 727 21.30 -4.60 23.49
C LEU A 727 20.46 -3.34 23.61
N ALA A 728 19.30 -3.32 22.96
CA ALA A 728 18.34 -2.23 23.05
C ALA A 728 16.92 -2.75 23.32
N LEU A 729 16.19 -2.01 24.14
CA LEU A 729 14.76 -2.17 24.33
C LEU A 729 14.05 -1.21 23.37
N LYS A 730 13.10 -1.73 22.59
CA LYS A 730 12.29 -0.98 21.66
C LYS A 730 10.82 -1.11 22.03
N GLY A 731 10.05 -0.07 21.79
CA GLY A 731 8.62 -0.13 21.99
C GLY A 731 7.88 0.89 21.14
N ALA A 732 6.68 0.52 20.72
CA ALA A 732 5.76 1.40 20.04
C ALA A 732 4.35 1.18 20.58
N PHE A 733 3.59 2.26 20.70
CA PHE A 733 2.21 2.26 21.12
C PHE A 733 1.41 3.20 20.25
N SER A 734 0.30 2.72 19.70
CA SER A 734 -0.68 3.50 18.96
C SER A 734 -2.04 3.31 19.61
N TRP A 735 -2.67 4.41 19.93
CA TRP A 735 -4.06 4.45 20.34
C TRP A 735 -4.80 5.46 19.47
N GLY A 736 -5.89 5.01 18.85
CA GLY A 736 -6.73 5.85 18.01
C GLY A 736 -8.20 5.59 18.21
N GLN A 737 -9.01 6.53 17.75
CA GLN A 737 -10.44 6.36 17.56
C GLN A 737 -10.79 6.79 16.13
N TYR A 738 -11.27 5.83 15.35
CA TYR A 738 -11.68 6.03 13.97
C TYR A 738 -13.17 5.78 13.89
N ILE A 739 -13.94 6.83 13.62
CA ILE A 739 -15.40 6.78 13.73
C ILE A 739 -16.09 7.41 12.52
N TYR A 740 -17.24 6.87 12.16
CA TYR A 740 -18.17 7.54 11.28
C TYR A 740 -18.89 8.65 12.06
N SER A 741 -18.81 9.90 11.58
CA SER A 741 -19.34 11.06 12.32
C SER A 741 -20.75 11.45 11.92
N ASN A 742 -21.33 10.83 10.88
CA ASN A 742 -22.69 11.07 10.42
C ASN A 742 -23.40 9.79 9.97
N ASN A 743 -24.66 9.94 9.61
CA ASN A 743 -25.45 8.96 8.88
C ASN A 743 -25.49 9.39 7.40
N PRO A 744 -24.70 8.74 6.50
CA PRO A 744 -24.67 9.10 5.09
C PRO A 744 -25.98 8.78 4.39
N ASN A 745 -26.22 9.45 3.26
CA ASN A 745 -27.33 9.12 2.38
C ASN A 745 -27.01 7.87 1.56
N TYR A 746 -28.04 7.12 1.19
CA TYR A 746 -27.93 6.03 0.23
C TYR A 746 -29.04 6.05 -0.79
N VAL A 747 -28.76 5.48 -1.95
CA VAL A 747 -29.72 5.12 -2.98
C VAL A 747 -29.41 3.68 -3.41
N GLN A 748 -30.38 2.79 -3.31
CA GLN A 748 -30.32 1.42 -3.77
C GLN A 748 -30.99 1.35 -5.15
N ILE A 749 -30.24 0.95 -6.16
CA ILE A 749 -30.65 1.01 -7.56
C ILE A 749 -30.57 -0.40 -8.14
N GLN A 750 -31.68 -0.88 -8.72
CA GLN A 750 -31.71 -2.14 -9.46
C GLN A 750 -30.83 -2.05 -10.69
N ASP A 751 -30.00 -3.07 -10.93
CA ASP A 751 -28.99 -3.01 -11.99
C ASP A 751 -29.60 -3.09 -13.39
N ASN A 752 -30.59 -3.94 -13.59
CA ASN A 752 -31.23 -4.23 -14.89
C ASN A 752 -32.34 -3.26 -15.31
N SER A 753 -32.80 -2.36 -14.46
CA SER A 753 -33.84 -1.38 -14.77
C SER A 753 -33.46 0.08 -14.46
N ALA A 754 -32.37 0.30 -13.75
CA ALA A 754 -31.99 1.58 -13.14
C ALA A 754 -33.05 2.15 -12.17
N ALA A 755 -34.06 1.36 -11.79
CA ALA A 755 -35.09 1.79 -10.86
C ALA A 755 -34.52 1.94 -9.45
N ILE A 756 -34.94 2.99 -8.76
CA ILE A 756 -34.63 3.18 -7.33
C ILE A 756 -35.51 2.23 -6.53
N ILE A 757 -34.89 1.25 -5.85
CA ILE A 757 -35.60 0.32 -4.97
C ILE A 757 -35.86 1.00 -3.62
N ASN A 758 -34.82 1.56 -3.04
CA ASN A 758 -34.86 2.25 -1.74
C ASN A 758 -33.93 3.45 -1.73
N GLN A 759 -34.24 4.43 -0.91
CA GLN A 759 -33.36 5.55 -0.62
C GLN A 759 -33.60 6.08 0.79
N GLY A 760 -32.57 6.66 1.41
CA GLY A 760 -32.67 7.15 2.78
C GLY A 760 -31.32 7.35 3.42
N LYS A 761 -31.19 6.94 4.68
CA LYS A 761 -29.95 7.06 5.45
C LYS A 761 -29.45 5.72 5.93
N VAL A 762 -28.11 5.60 5.98
CA VAL A 762 -27.42 4.51 6.65
C VAL A 762 -27.05 4.95 8.07
N TYR A 763 -27.48 4.22 9.09
CA TYR A 763 -27.24 4.56 10.50
C TYR A 763 -25.83 4.15 10.96
N TRP A 764 -24.81 4.89 10.52
CA TRP A 764 -23.40 4.65 10.82
C TRP A 764 -22.80 5.61 11.85
N LYS A 765 -23.50 6.67 12.24
CA LYS A 765 -22.98 7.64 13.22
C LYS A 765 -22.52 6.93 14.50
N ASN A 766 -21.31 7.26 14.95
CA ASN A 766 -20.60 6.68 16.11
C ASN A 766 -20.18 5.22 15.96
N LYS A 767 -20.34 4.59 14.77
CA LYS A 767 -19.74 3.28 14.48
C LYS A 767 -18.26 3.44 14.21
N ARG A 768 -17.51 2.37 14.44
CA ARG A 768 -16.05 2.34 14.23
C ARG A 768 -15.71 2.06 12.78
N VAL A 769 -14.68 2.72 12.30
CA VAL A 769 -14.07 2.37 11.01
C VAL A 769 -13.38 1.03 11.18
N GLU A 770 -13.62 0.15 10.22
CA GLU A 770 -13.27 -1.26 10.24
C GLU A 770 -11.81 -1.54 9.78
N SER A 771 -11.39 -2.79 9.94
CA SER A 771 -10.23 -3.42 9.28
C SER A 771 -8.84 -3.00 9.75
N THR A 772 -8.72 -2.20 10.79
CA THR A 772 -7.42 -1.88 11.40
C THR A 772 -7.55 -1.87 12.92
N PRO A 773 -6.58 -2.39 13.68
CA PRO A 773 -6.58 -2.23 15.13
C PRO A 773 -6.46 -0.75 15.51
N GLN A 774 -7.41 -0.28 16.34
CA GLN A 774 -7.39 1.09 16.86
C GLN A 774 -6.50 1.22 18.11
N THR A 775 -5.99 0.09 18.61
CA THR A 775 -4.95 0.02 19.64
C THR A 775 -3.95 -1.04 19.23
N ALA A 776 -2.69 -0.66 19.12
CA ALA A 776 -1.58 -1.56 18.85
C ALA A 776 -0.39 -1.20 19.74
N ALA A 777 0.27 -2.19 20.29
CA ALA A 777 1.47 -2.01 21.09
C ALA A 777 2.52 -3.05 20.74
N ASN A 778 3.79 -2.66 20.79
CA ASN A 778 4.94 -3.54 20.67
C ASN A 778 5.91 -3.26 21.81
N ILE A 779 6.49 -4.30 22.32
CA ILE A 779 7.70 -4.27 23.17
C ILE A 779 8.66 -5.33 22.67
N GLY A 780 9.89 -4.94 22.37
CA GLY A 780 10.88 -5.80 21.77
C GLY A 780 12.28 -5.59 22.34
N LEU A 781 13.04 -6.68 22.40
CA LEU A 781 14.46 -6.68 22.68
C LEU A 781 15.22 -6.92 21.39
N SER A 782 16.17 -6.06 21.06
CA SER A 782 17.06 -6.23 19.91
C SER A 782 18.51 -6.23 20.38
N TYR A 783 19.27 -7.19 19.87
CA TYR A 783 20.70 -7.32 20.16
C TYR A 783 21.53 -7.35 18.89
N ARG A 784 22.56 -6.51 18.82
CA ARG A 784 23.52 -6.49 17.73
C ARG A 784 24.94 -6.65 18.30
N SER A 785 25.57 -7.76 17.99
CA SER A 785 26.93 -8.04 18.45
C SER A 785 27.99 -7.39 17.56
N LYS A 786 29.20 -7.19 18.14
CA LYS A 786 30.38 -6.74 17.38
C LYS A 786 30.80 -7.74 16.28
N SER A 787 30.40 -9.02 16.40
CA SER A 787 30.65 -10.08 15.39
C SER A 787 29.53 -10.19 14.33
N ASN A 788 28.70 -9.13 14.20
CA ASN A 788 27.62 -8.99 13.22
C ASN A 788 26.50 -10.04 13.33
N TRP A 789 26.25 -10.57 14.53
CA TRP A 789 24.99 -11.21 14.86
C TRP A 789 23.93 -10.16 15.17
N PHE A 790 22.74 -10.40 14.77
CA PHE A 790 21.57 -9.67 15.25
C PHE A 790 20.48 -10.65 15.68
N LEU A 791 19.78 -10.30 16.75
CA LEU A 791 18.65 -11.03 17.28
C LEU A 791 17.57 -10.03 17.65
N SER A 792 16.31 -10.39 17.46
CA SER A 792 15.18 -9.67 18.04
C SER A 792 14.14 -10.63 18.58
N LEU A 793 13.45 -10.19 19.61
CA LEU A 793 12.28 -10.84 20.19
C LEU A 793 11.26 -9.76 20.49
N ASP A 794 10.10 -9.86 19.89
CA ASP A 794 9.08 -8.83 19.90
C ASP A 794 7.75 -9.41 20.36
N MET A 795 7.06 -8.72 21.26
CA MET A 795 5.71 -9.04 21.71
C MET A 795 4.76 -7.94 21.27
N ASN A 796 3.74 -8.31 20.51
CA ASN A 796 2.74 -7.42 19.96
C ASN A 796 1.39 -7.65 20.64
N TYR A 797 0.67 -6.55 20.89
CA TYR A 797 -0.68 -6.53 21.42
C TYR A 797 -1.60 -5.71 20.53
N TYR A 798 -2.79 -6.24 20.23
CA TYR A 798 -3.79 -5.58 19.39
C TYR A 798 -5.16 -5.62 20.05
N ASN A 799 -5.92 -4.54 19.89
CA ASN A 799 -7.28 -4.45 20.39
C ASN A 799 -8.11 -3.44 19.59
N HIS A 800 -9.41 -3.39 19.85
CA HIS A 800 -10.34 -2.48 19.20
C HIS A 800 -10.34 -2.64 17.67
N MET A 801 -10.41 -3.90 17.23
CA MET A 801 -10.64 -4.28 15.84
C MET A 801 -12.10 -4.58 15.63
N TYR A 802 -12.64 -4.15 14.50
CA TYR A 802 -14.05 -4.25 14.21
C TYR A 802 -14.30 -4.88 12.84
N LEU A 803 -15.35 -5.69 12.76
CA LEU A 803 -15.83 -6.30 11.53
C LEU A 803 -16.32 -5.20 10.55
N SER A 804 -16.05 -5.37 9.24
CA SER A 804 -16.56 -4.50 8.20
C SER A 804 -18.08 -4.66 8.08
N MET A 805 -18.78 -3.53 8.17
CA MET A 805 -20.24 -3.50 8.27
C MET A 805 -20.93 -3.52 6.91
N SER A 806 -21.98 -4.29 6.78
CA SER A 806 -22.93 -4.15 5.69
C SER A 806 -23.76 -2.86 5.88
N PRO A 807 -23.76 -1.93 4.94
CA PRO A 807 -24.59 -0.74 5.04
C PRO A 807 -26.09 -1.07 4.96
N LEU A 808 -26.44 -2.11 4.21
CA LEU A 808 -27.83 -2.53 4.01
C LEU A 808 -28.57 -2.82 5.33
N TYR A 809 -27.90 -3.47 6.30
CA TYR A 809 -28.49 -3.82 7.59
C TYR A 809 -28.93 -2.62 8.42
N ARG A 810 -28.35 -1.46 8.14
CA ARG A 810 -28.50 -0.25 8.96
C ARG A 810 -29.27 0.85 8.23
N THR A 811 -30.24 0.43 7.39
CA THR A 811 -31.12 1.34 6.64
C THR A 811 -32.54 1.35 7.21
N ASP A 812 -33.30 2.42 6.94
CA ASP A 812 -34.70 2.50 7.28
C ASP A 812 -35.53 1.38 6.62
N ALA A 813 -35.14 0.94 5.44
CA ALA A 813 -35.83 -0.10 4.69
C ALA A 813 -35.83 -1.48 5.40
N VAL A 814 -34.78 -1.76 6.18
CA VAL A 814 -34.60 -3.03 6.88
C VAL A 814 -35.13 -2.96 8.33
N LEU A 815 -35.05 -1.82 8.99
CA LEU A 815 -35.43 -1.65 10.39
C LEU A 815 -36.94 -1.52 10.52
N THR A 816 -37.65 -2.64 10.32
CA THR A 816 -39.11 -2.71 10.48
C THR A 816 -39.56 -2.53 11.93
N LYS A 817 -40.83 -2.16 12.16
CA LYS A 817 -41.36 -1.96 13.51
C LYS A 817 -41.18 -3.17 14.43
N PRO A 818 -41.45 -4.44 14.00
CA PRO A 818 -41.19 -5.60 14.84
C PRO A 818 -39.75 -5.78 15.24
N MET A 819 -38.80 -5.40 14.36
CA MET A 819 -37.37 -5.48 14.65
C MET A 819 -36.93 -4.40 15.63
N LEU A 820 -37.52 -3.19 15.53
CA LEU A 820 -37.23 -2.09 16.46
C LEU A 820 -37.74 -2.37 17.87
N GLU A 821 -38.85 -3.13 18.00
CA GLU A 821 -39.45 -3.51 19.25
C GLU A 821 -38.76 -4.74 19.90
N ASN A 822 -37.91 -5.50 19.14
CA ASN A 822 -37.16 -6.65 19.64
C ASN A 822 -35.68 -6.29 19.84
N PRO A 823 -35.19 -6.14 21.10
CA PRO A 823 -33.81 -5.73 21.38
C PRO A 823 -32.76 -6.69 20.84
N GLU A 824 -33.03 -8.00 20.74
CA GLU A 824 -32.10 -8.99 20.24
C GLU A 824 -31.95 -8.87 18.71
N MET A 825 -33.05 -8.81 17.97
CA MET A 825 -33.03 -8.57 16.54
C MET A 825 -32.36 -7.24 16.19
N LEU A 826 -32.70 -6.19 16.95
CA LEU A 826 -32.09 -4.88 16.75
C LEU A 826 -30.58 -4.90 16.99
N ARG A 827 -30.12 -5.61 18.02
CA ARG A 827 -28.69 -5.77 18.31
C ARG A 827 -27.99 -6.58 17.22
N ALA A 828 -28.57 -7.67 16.75
CA ALA A 828 -28.03 -8.53 15.70
C ALA A 828 -27.85 -7.76 14.40
N ILE A 829 -28.79 -6.90 14.03
CA ILE A 829 -28.75 -6.19 12.74
C ILE A 829 -28.01 -4.84 12.81
N ARG A 830 -28.08 -4.11 13.92
CA ARG A 830 -27.41 -2.80 14.10
C ARG A 830 -26.08 -2.87 14.82
N GLY A 831 -25.80 -3.97 15.50
CA GLY A 831 -24.54 -4.19 16.21
C GLY A 831 -23.35 -4.08 15.28
N GLN A 832 -22.19 -3.87 15.84
CA GLN A 832 -20.91 -3.99 15.16
C GLN A 832 -20.04 -4.95 15.94
N GLU A 833 -19.62 -6.04 15.33
CA GLU A 833 -18.76 -7.01 15.97
C GLU A 833 -17.40 -6.40 16.26
N LYS A 834 -16.94 -6.55 17.49
CA LYS A 834 -15.59 -6.24 17.93
C LYS A 834 -14.83 -7.56 18.10
N PHE A 835 -13.65 -7.67 17.52
CA PHE A 835 -12.79 -8.85 17.69
C PHE A 835 -12.11 -8.83 19.05
N ASP A 836 -11.76 -10.01 19.54
CA ASP A 836 -11.03 -10.19 20.79
C ASP A 836 -9.63 -9.57 20.69
N ALA A 837 -9.07 -9.23 21.83
CA ALA A 837 -7.69 -8.77 21.91
C ALA A 837 -6.72 -9.89 21.52
N ALA A 838 -5.68 -9.55 20.78
CA ALA A 838 -4.72 -10.50 20.27
C ALA A 838 -3.30 -10.22 20.78
N TYR A 839 -2.55 -11.31 21.00
CA TYR A 839 -1.14 -11.27 21.36
C TYR A 839 -0.35 -12.10 20.35
N VAL A 840 0.72 -11.51 19.80
CA VAL A 840 1.57 -12.15 18.80
C VAL A 840 3.04 -11.96 19.18
N MET A 841 3.80 -13.04 19.18
CA MET A 841 5.23 -13.04 19.47
C MET A 841 6.01 -13.34 18.21
N ASN A 842 6.98 -12.47 17.88
CA ASN A 842 7.84 -12.59 16.70
C ASN A 842 9.30 -12.66 17.15
N ALA A 843 10.12 -13.39 16.39
CA ALA A 843 11.55 -13.48 16.65
C ALA A 843 12.34 -13.40 15.34
N SER A 844 13.53 -12.82 15.40
CA SER A 844 14.45 -12.87 14.27
C SER A 844 15.90 -13.11 14.71
N ILE A 845 16.65 -13.77 13.85
CA ILE A 845 18.09 -14.00 14.02
C ILE A 845 18.79 -13.92 12.67
N GLY A 846 19.99 -13.37 12.67
CA GLY A 846 20.81 -13.41 11.45
C GLY A 846 22.26 -13.04 11.74
N LYS A 847 23.09 -13.22 10.70
CA LYS A 847 24.51 -12.94 10.75
C LYS A 847 25.07 -12.53 9.40
N ASN A 848 26.04 -11.62 9.43
CA ASN A 848 26.86 -11.25 8.29
C ASN A 848 28.30 -11.67 8.51
N TRP A 849 28.88 -12.28 7.47
CA TRP A 849 30.32 -12.58 7.39
C TRP A 849 30.92 -11.68 6.30
N TYR A 850 31.89 -10.86 6.70
CA TYR A 850 32.68 -10.05 5.78
C TYR A 850 33.96 -10.82 5.44
N ILE A 851 34.08 -11.25 4.20
CA ILE A 851 35.16 -12.08 3.69
C ILE A 851 36.09 -11.21 2.86
N TYR A 852 37.37 -11.13 3.23
CA TYR A 852 38.40 -10.32 2.56
C TYR A 852 38.00 -8.86 2.31
N ARG A 853 37.09 -8.27 3.14
CA ARG A 853 36.54 -6.93 3.00
C ARG A 853 35.84 -6.63 1.64
N ALA A 854 35.78 -7.62 0.75
CA ALA A 854 35.20 -7.52 -0.59
C ALA A 854 33.85 -8.22 -0.68
N TYR A 855 33.69 -9.32 0.03
CA TYR A 855 32.49 -10.16 -0.07
C TYR A 855 31.70 -10.14 1.23
N THR A 856 30.40 -10.17 1.11
CA THR A 856 29.50 -10.36 2.27
C THR A 856 28.65 -11.59 2.02
N LEU A 857 28.70 -12.56 2.92
CA LEU A 857 27.73 -13.64 3.01
C LEU A 857 26.86 -13.36 4.23
N GLY A 858 25.55 -13.44 4.07
CA GLY A 858 24.62 -13.23 5.17
C GLY A 858 23.45 -14.17 5.16
N PHE A 859 22.86 -14.39 6.32
CA PHE A 859 21.56 -15.01 6.44
C PHE A 859 20.69 -14.25 7.45
N SER A 860 19.37 -14.34 7.25
CA SER A 860 18.37 -13.91 8.23
C SER A 860 17.23 -14.92 8.28
N LEU A 861 16.79 -15.25 9.48
CA LEU A 861 15.60 -16.04 9.75
C LEU A 861 14.67 -15.18 10.60
N SER A 862 13.48 -14.90 10.10
CA SER A 862 12.37 -14.34 10.87
C SER A 862 11.33 -15.41 11.09
N VAL A 863 10.74 -15.45 12.27
CA VAL A 863 9.64 -16.33 12.65
C VAL A 863 8.54 -15.45 13.24
N ASP A 864 7.40 -15.43 12.57
CA ASP A 864 6.24 -14.68 13.00
C ASP A 864 5.22 -15.61 13.66
N ASN A 865 4.46 -15.07 14.60
CA ASN A 865 3.50 -15.82 15.40
C ASN A 865 4.12 -17.09 16.06
N LEU A 866 5.21 -16.89 16.80
CA LEU A 866 5.98 -17.96 17.45
C LEU A 866 5.10 -18.84 18.38
N LEU A 867 4.03 -18.26 18.94
CA LEU A 867 3.07 -18.94 19.83
C LEU A 867 2.05 -19.79 19.05
N ASN A 868 2.09 -19.78 17.71
CA ASN A 868 1.18 -20.50 16.83
C ASN A 868 -0.32 -20.24 17.11
N ASN A 869 -0.68 -19.00 17.42
CA ASN A 869 -2.06 -18.65 17.67
C ASN A 869 -2.83 -18.54 16.33
N GLN A 870 -3.66 -19.54 16.03
CA GLN A 870 -4.43 -19.64 14.80
C GLN A 870 -5.88 -19.11 14.94
N GLY A 871 -6.26 -18.63 16.11
CA GLY A 871 -7.60 -18.11 16.41
C GLY A 871 -7.74 -16.60 16.26
N ILE A 872 -6.69 -15.87 15.86
CA ILE A 872 -6.70 -14.42 15.77
C ILE A 872 -7.42 -14.00 14.47
N LYS A 873 -8.57 -13.33 14.59
CA LYS A 873 -9.26 -12.69 13.47
C LYS A 873 -8.52 -11.42 13.06
N THR A 874 -8.08 -11.35 11.81
CA THR A 874 -7.39 -10.18 11.23
C THR A 874 -8.30 -9.27 10.43
N GLY A 875 -9.51 -9.72 10.13
CA GLY A 875 -10.50 -8.98 9.36
C GLY A 875 -11.70 -9.85 9.01
N GLY A 876 -12.55 -9.31 8.18
CA GLY A 876 -13.78 -9.97 7.73
C GLY A 876 -14.84 -8.93 7.39
N TYR A 877 -15.99 -9.42 6.96
CA TYR A 877 -17.09 -8.55 6.56
C TYR A 877 -18.46 -9.22 6.79
N GLU A 878 -19.45 -8.41 7.14
CA GLU A 878 -20.84 -8.78 7.04
C GLU A 878 -21.21 -8.91 5.55
N GLN A 879 -21.90 -9.99 5.18
CA GLN A 879 -22.37 -10.15 3.81
C GLN A 879 -23.48 -9.14 3.53
N ILE A 880 -23.46 -8.50 2.35
CA ILE A 880 -24.55 -7.59 1.92
C ILE A 880 -25.70 -8.46 1.39
N ARG A 881 -26.28 -9.26 2.27
CA ARG A 881 -27.36 -10.21 1.96
C ARG A 881 -28.27 -10.37 3.15
N LEU A 882 -29.58 -10.44 2.91
CA LEU A 882 -30.61 -10.61 3.93
C LEU A 882 -31.58 -11.71 3.51
N LEU A 883 -32.01 -12.51 4.45
CA LEU A 883 -33.16 -13.38 4.30
C LEU A 883 -34.41 -12.64 4.79
N LYS A 884 -35.48 -12.74 4.03
CA LYS A 884 -36.79 -12.16 4.37
C LYS A 884 -37.63 -13.23 5.03
N ASN A 885 -37.90 -13.06 6.32
CA ASN A 885 -38.83 -13.91 7.04
C ASN A 885 -40.22 -13.27 7.03
N LYS A 886 -41.19 -13.99 6.48
CA LYS A 886 -42.57 -13.52 6.38
C LYS A 886 -43.47 -14.47 7.13
N GLU A 887 -43.67 -14.21 8.41
CA GLU A 887 -44.71 -14.83 9.20
C GLU A 887 -45.99 -14.02 9.07
N ALA A 888 -47.17 -14.65 9.28
CA ALA A 888 -48.50 -14.19 8.83
C ALA A 888 -48.88 -12.72 9.07
N SER A 889 -48.14 -11.95 9.87
CA SER A 889 -48.42 -10.53 10.14
C SER A 889 -47.16 -9.66 10.31
N THR A 890 -45.95 -10.25 10.28
CA THR A 890 -44.71 -9.51 10.61
C THR A 890 -43.65 -9.72 9.57
N LEU A 891 -43.04 -8.61 9.07
CA LEU A 891 -41.89 -8.64 8.19
C LEU A 891 -40.63 -8.43 9.03
N THR A 892 -39.78 -9.45 9.06
CA THR A 892 -38.44 -9.36 9.66
C THR A 892 -37.37 -9.79 8.70
N TYR A 893 -36.12 -9.34 8.95
CA TYR A 893 -34.95 -9.66 8.14
C TYR A 893 -33.91 -10.36 9.02
N GLN A 894 -33.27 -11.38 8.46
CA GLN A 894 -32.16 -12.09 9.08
C GLN A 894 -30.89 -11.86 8.27
N PRO A 895 -29.80 -11.37 8.88
CA PRO A 895 -28.53 -11.24 8.21
C PRO A 895 -27.92 -12.61 7.91
N PHE A 896 -27.14 -12.72 6.80
CA PHE A 896 -26.28 -13.85 6.57
C PHE A 896 -25.07 -13.81 7.50
N ASP A 897 -24.52 -14.98 7.83
CA ASP A 897 -23.34 -15.09 8.67
C ASP A 897 -22.16 -14.31 8.09
N ALA A 898 -21.43 -13.65 8.95
CA ALA A 898 -20.23 -12.92 8.56
C ALA A 898 -19.13 -13.87 8.10
N LYS A 899 -18.26 -13.36 7.22
CA LYS A 899 -17.07 -14.07 6.75
C LYS A 899 -15.81 -13.48 7.37
N TYR A 900 -14.87 -14.34 7.77
CA TYR A 900 -13.68 -13.94 8.53
C TYR A 900 -12.40 -14.32 7.83
N PHE A 901 -11.34 -13.56 8.14
CA PHE A 901 -9.95 -13.90 7.85
C PHE A 901 -9.19 -14.07 9.16
N TYR A 902 -8.31 -15.05 9.19
CA TYR A 902 -7.49 -15.37 10.35
C TYR A 902 -6.02 -15.15 10.06
N MET A 903 -5.27 -14.78 11.10
CA MET A 903 -3.82 -14.71 11.06
C MET A 903 -3.25 -16.11 10.80
N MET A 904 -2.19 -16.18 9.99
CA MET A 904 -1.45 -17.44 9.82
C MET A 904 -0.88 -17.86 11.17
N GLY A 905 -0.82 -19.16 11.43
CA GLY A 905 -0.05 -19.71 12.53
C GLY A 905 1.44 -19.42 12.35
N THR A 906 2.31 -20.14 13.05
CA THR A 906 3.75 -19.92 12.93
C THR A 906 4.19 -19.98 11.47
N ASN A 907 4.76 -18.88 11.03
CA ASN A 907 5.35 -18.78 9.71
C ASN A 907 6.80 -18.29 9.80
N TYR A 908 7.59 -18.59 8.78
CA TYR A 908 9.00 -18.24 8.78
C TYR A 908 9.44 -17.69 7.42
N TYR A 909 10.50 -16.89 7.47
CA TYR A 909 11.16 -16.32 6.31
C TYR A 909 12.68 -16.45 6.48
N LEU A 910 13.28 -17.40 5.75
CA LEU A 910 14.73 -17.62 5.73
C LEU A 910 15.32 -17.00 4.47
N ASN A 911 16.18 -16.02 4.62
CA ASN A 911 16.88 -15.37 3.53
C ASN A 911 18.39 -15.62 3.65
N VAL A 912 19.01 -16.08 2.59
CA VAL A 912 20.48 -16.22 2.46
C VAL A 912 20.92 -15.38 1.29
N TYR A 913 21.94 -14.55 1.49
CA TYR A 913 22.42 -13.65 0.44
C TYR A 913 23.93 -13.57 0.39
N PHE A 914 24.40 -13.36 -0.83
CA PHE A 914 25.80 -13.12 -1.13
C PHE A 914 25.92 -11.81 -1.91
N ARG A 915 26.99 -11.06 -1.62
CA ARG A 915 27.26 -9.75 -2.23
C ARG A 915 28.74 -9.54 -2.41
N PHE A 916 29.13 -8.91 -3.53
CA PHE A 916 30.49 -8.47 -3.84
C PHE A 916 30.52 -7.22 -4.73
#